data_4b7b4ac1f75b15a11075b4f295e6ae19
#
_entry.id   4b7b4ac1f75b15a11075b4f295e6ae19
#
_cell.length_a   1.000
_cell.length_b   1.000
_cell.length_c   1.000
_cell.angle_alpha   90.00
_cell.angle_beta   90.00
_cell.angle_gamma   90.00
#
_symmetry.space_group_name_H-M   'P 1'
#
loop_
_entity.id
_entity.type
_entity.pdbx_description
1 polymer ?
#
loop_
_entity_poly.entity_id
_entity_poly.type
_entity_poly.pdbx_seq_one_letter_code
_entity_poly.pdbx_strand_id
1 'polypeptide(L)'
;MIPSKFNLISPFKPSGDQPQAIKELIAGLKAGDRFQTLLGVTGSGKTFTSANVIATINKPTLVIAHNKTLASQLAEEYKTLFPNNAVHYFVSYYDYYQPEAYIASSDTYIEKDASINEEIERLRHASTQSLLTRRDVIVVASVSCIYGLGSPAEYLASHLRFQSGQKISRQEILTSLINLYYERTIADLKPGMFRALGNSIEIMPPGERELINFQLNNDGIAEIIEYDAITRVERARHQQYFLFPAKHFITSASERERAIKVIKTELEEQLAKFIAEGKLLEAERLKRRTNYDLALIREIGYCNGIENYSRPLSGRKPGSPPETLLDYFPKKRRSTRTGRGQTQIIEEADFLTIIDESHVTVPQIGGMYAGDASRKKSLVENGFRLPSAYDNRPLRFPEFEARIGQVIFTSATPGQYEGENSTKIVEQIIRPTGLVDPAIEVRPILSTPPEAGYRGQIKDFIAEAKKDISAGGRVIATTLTKKMAEDLSEYLKTEGLKAEYLHSEIKTLERIKILTAFRQGSKNGGFDCLVGVNLLREGLDLPELSFIGILDADKEGFLRSEVALIQTIGRAARNVAGRVILYADNVTGSMKRAIEETNRRRDKQLAYNKKHHISPQTIIKKISDLTEGMNLGRAEATAELFKIETAGLDKRGIKKLLKVKEKEMSSAVRELDFETAAILRDEIKAILHKLEVDQVRLTK
;
A
#
# COMPACT_ATOMS: atom_id res chain seq x y z
N MET A 1 -31.00 0.25 -0.47
CA MET A 1 -30.50 -1.14 -0.33
C MET A 1 -29.03 -1.12 -0.71
N ILE A 2 -28.16 -1.62 0.16
CA ILE A 2 -26.71 -1.79 -0.16
C ILE A 2 -26.63 -2.81 -1.29
N PRO A 3 -25.91 -2.54 -2.40
CA PRO A 3 -25.77 -3.49 -3.48
C PRO A 3 -25.19 -4.80 -2.95
N SER A 4 -25.80 -5.93 -3.24
CA SER A 4 -25.30 -7.25 -2.85
C SER A 4 -24.46 -7.91 -3.95
N LYS A 5 -24.33 -7.24 -5.10
CA LYS A 5 -23.63 -7.75 -6.29
C LYS A 5 -22.62 -6.74 -6.80
N PHE A 6 -21.50 -7.26 -7.31
CA PHE A 6 -20.55 -6.44 -8.03
C PHE A 6 -21.12 -5.98 -9.38
N ASN A 7 -21.00 -4.68 -9.64
CA ASN A 7 -21.41 -4.05 -10.89
C ASN A 7 -20.17 -3.49 -11.60
N LEU A 8 -19.63 -4.27 -12.54
CA LEU A 8 -18.49 -3.86 -13.35
C LEU A 8 -18.91 -2.83 -14.38
N ILE A 9 -18.33 -1.64 -14.34
CA ILE A 9 -18.53 -0.57 -15.31
C ILE A 9 -17.21 -0.32 -16.04
N SER A 10 -17.23 -0.51 -17.36
CA SER A 10 -16.06 -0.28 -18.21
C SER A 10 -16.47 0.12 -19.61
N PRO A 11 -15.77 1.08 -20.25
CA PRO A 11 -15.94 1.38 -21.66
C PRO A 11 -15.35 0.28 -22.57
N PHE A 12 -14.55 -0.62 -22.01
CA PHE A 12 -13.86 -1.69 -22.74
C PHE A 12 -14.57 -3.02 -22.61
N LYS A 13 -14.48 -3.84 -23.65
CA LYS A 13 -14.89 -5.25 -23.64
C LYS A 13 -13.63 -6.14 -23.59
N PRO A 14 -13.70 -7.34 -22.99
CA PRO A 14 -12.60 -8.28 -23.02
C PRO A 14 -12.16 -8.61 -24.45
N SER A 15 -10.85 -8.55 -24.71
CA SER A 15 -10.27 -8.78 -26.04
C SER A 15 -8.92 -9.50 -25.93
N GLY A 16 -8.38 -9.96 -27.06
CA GLY A 16 -7.17 -10.77 -27.07
C GLY A 16 -7.39 -12.12 -26.40
N ASP A 17 -6.52 -12.47 -25.46
CA ASP A 17 -6.61 -13.69 -24.66
C ASP A 17 -7.59 -13.54 -23.46
N GLN A 18 -8.03 -12.30 -23.13
CA GLN A 18 -8.87 -12.02 -21.95
C GLN A 18 -10.15 -12.85 -21.89
N PRO A 19 -10.97 -12.97 -22.98
CA PRO A 19 -12.21 -13.76 -22.93
C PRO A 19 -11.98 -15.21 -22.54
N GLN A 20 -10.91 -15.84 -23.08
CA GLN A 20 -10.56 -17.21 -22.78
C GLN A 20 -10.02 -17.33 -21.35
N ALA A 21 -9.15 -16.42 -20.92
CA ALA A 21 -8.60 -16.41 -19.58
C ALA A 21 -9.70 -16.26 -18.52
N ILE A 22 -10.64 -15.34 -18.72
CA ILE A 22 -11.80 -15.14 -17.83
C ILE A 22 -12.62 -16.43 -17.73
N LYS A 23 -12.95 -17.05 -18.88
CA LYS A 23 -13.73 -18.29 -18.93
C LYS A 23 -13.04 -19.42 -18.17
N GLU A 24 -11.74 -19.60 -18.37
CA GLU A 24 -10.96 -20.66 -17.76
C GLU A 24 -10.82 -20.47 -16.24
N LEU A 25 -10.52 -19.26 -15.77
CA LEU A 25 -10.42 -18.95 -14.34
C LEU A 25 -11.75 -19.14 -13.63
N ILE A 26 -12.86 -18.69 -14.24
CA ILE A 26 -14.21 -18.88 -13.68
C ILE A 26 -14.58 -20.38 -13.63
N ALA A 27 -14.25 -21.14 -14.66
CA ALA A 27 -14.51 -22.57 -14.69
C ALA A 27 -13.78 -23.30 -13.55
N GLY A 28 -12.49 -23.02 -13.35
CA GLY A 28 -11.71 -23.60 -12.25
C GLY A 28 -12.25 -23.20 -10.87
N LEU A 29 -12.59 -21.91 -10.65
CA LEU A 29 -13.19 -21.46 -9.40
C LEU A 29 -14.52 -22.16 -9.11
N LYS A 30 -15.38 -22.38 -10.13
CA LYS A 30 -16.64 -23.11 -10.00
C LYS A 30 -16.43 -24.60 -9.77
N ALA A 31 -15.37 -25.19 -10.33
CA ALA A 31 -14.98 -26.59 -10.09
C ALA A 31 -14.41 -26.82 -8.69
N GLY A 32 -14.03 -25.74 -7.98
CA GLY A 32 -13.46 -25.84 -6.65
C GLY A 32 -11.93 -25.78 -6.61
N ASP A 33 -11.27 -25.47 -7.73
CA ASP A 33 -9.82 -25.29 -7.77
C ASP A 33 -9.41 -24.28 -6.71
N ARG A 34 -8.47 -24.66 -5.86
CA ARG A 34 -7.99 -23.80 -4.78
C ARG A 34 -7.00 -22.75 -5.29
N PHE A 35 -6.08 -23.16 -6.14
CA PHE A 35 -5.02 -22.32 -6.68
C PHE A 35 -5.02 -22.35 -8.19
N GLN A 36 -5.03 -21.17 -8.80
CA GLN A 36 -4.89 -20.98 -10.25
C GLN A 36 -3.91 -19.85 -10.52
N THR A 37 -3.17 -19.91 -11.60
CA THR A 37 -2.23 -18.86 -12.01
C THR A 37 -2.68 -18.21 -13.32
N LEU A 38 -2.79 -16.88 -13.33
CA LEU A 38 -2.89 -16.06 -14.52
C LEU A 38 -1.48 -15.60 -14.92
N LEU A 39 -0.87 -16.27 -15.89
CA LEU A 39 0.37 -15.86 -16.53
C LEU A 39 0.04 -14.73 -17.50
N GLY A 40 0.12 -13.49 -17.04
CA GLY A 40 -0.26 -12.33 -17.83
C GLY A 40 0.91 -11.37 -18.01
N VAL A 41 1.30 -11.11 -19.28
CA VAL A 41 2.38 -10.17 -19.57
C VAL A 41 2.01 -8.73 -19.13
N THR A 42 3.03 -7.89 -18.95
CA THR A 42 2.82 -6.48 -18.64
C THR A 42 2.00 -5.81 -19.75
N GLY A 43 0.93 -5.10 -19.38
CA GLY A 43 0.05 -4.42 -20.34
C GLY A 43 -1.02 -5.30 -20.99
N SER A 44 -1.15 -6.59 -20.64
CA SER A 44 -2.22 -7.45 -21.13
C SER A 44 -3.59 -7.21 -20.50
N GLY A 45 -3.66 -6.37 -19.44
CA GLY A 45 -4.90 -6.06 -18.73
C GLY A 45 -5.29 -7.10 -17.68
N LYS A 46 -4.33 -7.63 -16.91
CA LYS A 46 -4.56 -8.57 -15.79
C LYS A 46 -5.64 -8.08 -14.81
N THR A 47 -5.58 -6.80 -14.43
CA THR A 47 -6.56 -6.17 -13.52
C THR A 47 -7.97 -6.23 -14.10
N PHE A 48 -8.13 -5.96 -15.39
CA PHE A 48 -9.42 -6.02 -16.05
C PHE A 48 -9.98 -7.46 -16.15
N THR A 49 -9.11 -8.42 -16.41
CA THR A 49 -9.46 -9.86 -16.36
C THR A 49 -9.92 -10.27 -14.97
N SER A 50 -9.15 -9.90 -13.94
CA SER A 50 -9.51 -10.15 -12.53
C SER A 50 -10.83 -9.49 -12.15
N ALA A 51 -11.10 -8.26 -12.60
CA ALA A 51 -12.35 -7.57 -12.35
C ALA A 51 -13.57 -8.31 -12.95
N ASN A 52 -13.44 -8.83 -14.18
CA ASN A 52 -14.49 -9.64 -14.79
C ASN A 52 -14.74 -10.96 -14.02
N VAL A 53 -13.68 -11.58 -13.50
CA VAL A 53 -13.81 -12.77 -12.64
C VAL A 53 -14.52 -12.42 -11.34
N ILE A 54 -14.12 -11.32 -10.65
CA ILE A 54 -14.76 -10.84 -9.41
C ILE A 54 -16.25 -10.61 -9.64
N ALA A 55 -16.61 -9.87 -10.69
CA ALA A 55 -18.01 -9.57 -11.02
C ALA A 55 -18.84 -10.83 -11.25
N THR A 56 -18.25 -11.88 -11.85
CA THR A 56 -18.95 -13.13 -12.16
C THR A 56 -19.06 -14.06 -10.94
N ILE A 57 -17.99 -14.16 -10.13
CA ILE A 57 -17.97 -15.04 -8.95
C ILE A 57 -18.74 -14.42 -7.79
N ASN A 58 -18.81 -13.10 -7.74
CA ASN A 58 -19.59 -12.32 -6.78
C ASN A 58 -19.28 -12.64 -5.32
N LYS A 59 -18.00 -12.76 -4.97
CA LYS A 59 -17.51 -12.97 -3.60
C LYS A 59 -16.69 -11.76 -3.14
N PRO A 60 -16.72 -11.40 -1.85
CA PRO A 60 -15.74 -10.47 -1.29
C PRO A 60 -14.33 -10.85 -1.72
N THR A 61 -13.53 -9.88 -2.06
CA THR A 61 -12.22 -10.15 -2.67
C THR A 61 -11.10 -9.42 -1.94
N LEU A 62 -10.04 -10.15 -1.61
CA LEU A 62 -8.78 -9.60 -1.13
C LEU A 62 -7.77 -9.60 -2.28
N VAL A 63 -7.22 -8.45 -2.60
CA VAL A 63 -6.13 -8.28 -3.57
C VAL A 63 -4.86 -7.93 -2.81
N ILE A 64 -3.81 -8.73 -2.91
CA ILE A 64 -2.56 -8.49 -2.19
C ILE A 64 -1.47 -8.07 -3.19
N ALA A 65 -0.82 -6.94 -2.91
CA ALA A 65 0.33 -6.43 -3.65
C ALA A 65 1.57 -6.33 -2.75
N HIS A 66 2.76 -6.47 -3.32
CA HIS A 66 4.01 -6.49 -2.56
C HIS A 66 4.43 -5.14 -1.95
N ASN A 67 3.89 -4.01 -2.43
CA ASN A 67 4.19 -2.68 -1.88
C ASN A 67 2.98 -1.74 -1.89
N LYS A 68 3.09 -0.60 -1.18
CA LYS A 68 2.04 0.41 -1.04
C LYS A 68 1.67 1.07 -2.38
N THR A 69 2.66 1.36 -3.23
CA THR A 69 2.46 2.06 -4.51
C THR A 69 1.64 1.22 -5.49
N LEU A 70 2.00 -0.05 -5.65
CA LEU A 70 1.24 -0.97 -6.50
C LEU A 70 -0.17 -1.20 -5.94
N ALA A 71 -0.30 -1.36 -4.62
CA ALA A 71 -1.61 -1.51 -3.98
C ALA A 71 -2.49 -0.26 -4.19
N SER A 72 -1.93 0.96 -4.13
CA SER A 72 -2.65 2.20 -4.42
C SER A 72 -3.13 2.26 -5.88
N GLN A 73 -2.25 1.93 -6.81
CA GLN A 73 -2.60 1.87 -8.24
C GLN A 73 -3.73 0.88 -8.50
N LEU A 74 -3.64 -0.33 -7.96
CA LEU A 74 -4.67 -1.36 -8.12
C LEU A 74 -5.99 -0.95 -7.48
N ALA A 75 -5.95 -0.31 -6.30
CA ALA A 75 -7.14 0.19 -5.63
C ALA A 75 -7.88 1.22 -6.49
N GLU A 76 -7.15 2.14 -7.12
CA GLU A 76 -7.72 3.14 -8.03
C GLU A 76 -8.29 2.51 -9.31
N GLU A 77 -7.57 1.54 -9.90
CA GLU A 77 -8.06 0.78 -11.05
C GLU A 77 -9.36 0.02 -10.71
N TYR A 78 -9.42 -0.70 -9.59
CA TYR A 78 -10.64 -1.39 -9.16
C TYR A 78 -11.77 -0.43 -8.81
N LYS A 79 -11.49 0.73 -8.19
CA LYS A 79 -12.49 1.75 -7.90
C LYS A 79 -13.10 2.33 -9.16
N THR A 80 -12.30 2.55 -10.19
CA THR A 80 -12.77 2.98 -11.52
C THR A 80 -13.66 1.92 -12.16
N LEU A 81 -13.33 0.65 -12.01
CA LEU A 81 -14.10 -0.47 -12.58
C LEU A 81 -15.36 -0.81 -11.76
N PHE A 82 -15.38 -0.51 -10.46
CA PHE A 82 -16.48 -0.78 -9.53
C PHE A 82 -16.90 0.48 -8.75
N PRO A 83 -17.33 1.56 -9.42
CA PRO A 83 -17.60 2.84 -8.77
C PRO A 83 -18.76 2.79 -7.77
N ASN A 84 -19.66 1.80 -7.88
CA ASN A 84 -20.84 1.64 -7.01
C ASN A 84 -20.65 0.59 -5.90
N ASN A 85 -19.49 -0.06 -5.83
CA ASN A 85 -19.17 -1.08 -4.85
C ASN A 85 -18.11 -0.59 -3.85
N ALA A 86 -17.92 -1.30 -2.75
CA ALA A 86 -16.96 -0.93 -1.74
C ALA A 86 -15.55 -1.38 -2.15
N VAL A 87 -14.74 -0.46 -2.65
CA VAL A 87 -13.32 -0.69 -2.96
C VAL A 87 -12.46 0.08 -1.97
N HIS A 88 -11.65 -0.64 -1.20
CA HIS A 88 -10.85 -0.10 -0.12
C HIS A 88 -9.35 -0.37 -0.30
N TYR A 89 -8.55 0.51 0.29
CA TYR A 89 -7.11 0.44 0.33
C TYR A 89 -6.64 0.15 1.77
N PHE A 90 -5.90 -0.94 1.97
CA PHE A 90 -5.45 -1.39 3.28
C PHE A 90 -3.94 -1.64 3.31
N VAL A 91 -3.19 -0.70 3.82
CA VAL A 91 -1.73 -0.79 3.93
C VAL A 91 -1.26 -0.44 5.33
N SER A 92 0.04 -0.51 5.58
CA SER A 92 0.61 -0.01 6.84
C SER A 92 0.34 1.49 6.98
N TYR A 93 -0.24 1.88 8.11
CA TYR A 93 -0.61 3.28 8.41
C TYR A 93 0.56 4.16 8.84
N TYR A 94 1.78 3.60 8.87
CA TYR A 94 2.97 4.38 9.18
C TYR A 94 3.52 5.05 7.92
N ASP A 95 3.69 6.38 7.95
CA ASP A 95 4.46 7.12 6.93
C ASP A 95 5.96 6.89 7.14
N TYR A 96 6.38 6.90 8.40
CA TYR A 96 7.69 6.51 8.86
C TYR A 96 7.53 5.42 9.92
N TYR A 97 8.33 4.38 9.86
CA TYR A 97 8.34 3.30 10.83
C TYR A 97 9.75 2.83 11.12
N GLN A 98 10.22 3.15 12.32
CA GLN A 98 11.42 2.56 12.90
C GLN A 98 10.97 1.55 13.95
N PRO A 99 11.11 0.25 13.69
CA PRO A 99 10.73 -0.76 14.67
C PRO A 99 11.64 -0.67 15.90
N GLU A 100 11.04 -0.91 17.07
CA GLU A 100 11.81 -1.11 18.30
C GLU A 100 12.83 -2.24 18.10
N ALA A 101 14.09 -1.99 18.42
CA ALA A 101 15.17 -2.97 18.27
C ALA A 101 16.23 -2.79 19.35
N TYR A 102 16.96 -3.86 19.65
CA TYR A 102 18.13 -3.79 20.51
C TYR A 102 19.31 -4.50 19.86
N ILE A 103 20.43 -3.79 19.78
CA ILE A 103 21.68 -4.27 19.20
C ILE A 103 22.63 -4.56 20.36
N ALA A 104 22.72 -5.84 20.74
CA ALA A 104 23.50 -6.26 21.89
C ALA A 104 25.01 -5.98 21.76
N SER A 105 25.56 -6.01 20.54
CA SER A 105 26.97 -5.75 20.30
C SER A 105 27.44 -4.32 20.60
N SER A 106 26.53 -3.35 20.53
CA SER A 106 26.79 -1.93 20.81
C SER A 106 26.00 -1.39 21.99
N ASP A 107 25.27 -2.23 22.73
CA ASP A 107 24.32 -1.84 23.80
C ASP A 107 23.39 -0.70 23.38
N THR A 108 22.93 -0.75 22.14
CA THR A 108 22.11 0.32 21.55
C THR A 108 20.65 -0.10 21.51
N TYR A 109 19.82 0.59 22.30
CA TYR A 109 18.38 0.47 22.20
C TYR A 109 17.83 1.51 21.23
N ILE A 110 17.10 1.04 20.25
CA ILE A 110 16.38 1.86 19.26
C ILE A 110 14.91 1.85 19.67
N GLU A 111 14.44 2.99 20.12
CA GLU A 111 13.00 3.14 20.45
C GLU A 111 12.15 3.06 19.19
N LYS A 112 10.92 2.55 19.36
CA LYS A 112 9.93 2.60 18.27
C LYS A 112 9.62 4.05 17.97
N ASP A 113 9.93 4.47 16.75
CA ASP A 113 9.52 5.77 16.21
C ASP A 113 8.60 5.55 15.01
N ALA A 114 7.45 6.20 15.02
CA ALA A 114 6.46 6.01 13.98
C ALA A 114 5.56 7.23 13.86
N SER A 115 5.42 7.75 12.66
CA SER A 115 4.39 8.72 12.32
C SER A 115 3.19 8.02 11.69
N ILE A 116 2.01 8.27 12.24
CA ILE A 116 0.76 7.68 11.79
C ILE A 116 0.14 8.59 10.74
N ASN A 117 -0.23 8.02 9.60
CA ASN A 117 -1.02 8.68 8.57
C ASN A 117 -2.50 8.52 8.90
N GLU A 118 -3.14 9.60 9.33
CA GLU A 118 -4.56 9.63 9.73
C GLU A 118 -5.48 9.16 8.58
N GLU A 119 -5.17 9.52 7.33
CA GLU A 119 -5.97 9.10 6.17
C GLU A 119 -5.84 7.59 5.89
N ILE A 120 -4.64 7.02 6.02
CA ILE A 120 -4.48 5.56 5.88
C ILE A 120 -5.17 4.83 7.03
N GLU A 121 -5.12 5.35 8.25
CA GLU A 121 -5.84 4.77 9.40
C GLU A 121 -7.36 4.78 9.15
N ARG A 122 -7.91 5.90 8.65
CA ARG A 122 -9.30 6.00 8.22
C ARG A 122 -9.68 4.95 7.17
N LEU A 123 -8.84 4.78 6.14
CA LEU A 123 -9.08 3.79 5.08
C LEU A 123 -9.04 2.35 5.62
N ARG A 124 -8.24 2.07 6.63
CA ARG A 124 -8.21 0.76 7.31
C ARG A 124 -9.51 0.50 8.08
N HIS A 125 -10.02 1.49 8.81
CA HIS A 125 -11.32 1.40 9.47
C HIS A 125 -12.46 1.21 8.47
N ALA A 126 -12.48 1.97 7.38
CA ALA A 126 -13.46 1.80 6.31
C ALA A 126 -13.43 0.38 5.70
N SER A 127 -12.24 -0.20 5.53
CA SER A 127 -12.07 -1.58 5.04
C SER A 127 -12.72 -2.60 5.99
N THR A 128 -12.40 -2.53 7.28
CA THR A 128 -12.91 -3.49 8.29
C THR A 128 -14.40 -3.36 8.49
N GLN A 129 -14.92 -2.14 8.55
CA GLN A 129 -16.36 -1.88 8.68
C GLN A 129 -17.15 -2.41 7.48
N SER A 130 -16.66 -2.16 6.26
CA SER A 130 -17.30 -2.67 5.05
C SER A 130 -17.31 -4.20 4.98
N LEU A 131 -16.21 -4.86 5.37
CA LEU A 131 -16.15 -6.33 5.41
C LEU A 131 -17.16 -6.95 6.38
N LEU A 132 -17.47 -6.26 7.50
CA LEU A 132 -18.43 -6.72 8.49
C LEU A 132 -19.89 -6.43 8.08
N THR A 133 -20.13 -5.44 7.20
CA THR A 133 -21.48 -4.96 6.90
C THR A 133 -21.96 -5.24 5.47
N ARG A 134 -21.04 -5.56 4.54
CA ARG A 134 -21.31 -5.71 3.10
C ARG A 134 -20.70 -7.00 2.55
N ARG A 135 -21.21 -7.43 1.39
CA ARG A 135 -20.67 -8.57 0.64
C ARG A 135 -19.98 -8.19 -0.66
N ASP A 136 -20.24 -7.01 -1.18
CA ASP A 136 -19.68 -6.47 -2.42
C ASP A 136 -18.42 -5.63 -2.14
N VAL A 137 -17.44 -6.22 -1.45
CA VAL A 137 -16.24 -5.54 -0.96
C VAL A 137 -14.99 -6.06 -1.66
N ILE A 138 -14.18 -5.16 -2.19
CA ILE A 138 -12.81 -5.42 -2.64
C ILE A 138 -11.86 -4.68 -1.71
N VAL A 139 -10.95 -5.39 -1.08
CA VAL A 139 -9.86 -4.77 -0.30
C VAL A 139 -8.55 -5.01 -1.02
N VAL A 140 -7.90 -3.94 -1.44
CA VAL A 140 -6.56 -3.99 -2.00
C VAL A 140 -5.56 -3.69 -0.89
N ALA A 141 -4.73 -4.67 -0.57
CA ALA A 141 -3.85 -4.61 0.59
C ALA A 141 -2.38 -4.80 0.20
N SER A 142 -1.49 -4.22 0.99
CA SER A 142 -0.09 -4.67 1.02
C SER A 142 0.05 -5.89 1.94
N VAL A 143 1.28 -6.42 2.05
CA VAL A 143 1.58 -7.54 2.97
C VAL A 143 1.24 -7.22 4.44
N SER A 144 0.95 -5.95 4.76
CA SER A 144 0.47 -5.57 6.10
C SER A 144 -0.84 -6.26 6.52
N CYS A 145 -1.59 -6.85 5.59
CA CYS A 145 -2.83 -7.61 5.87
C CYS A 145 -2.60 -8.87 6.73
N ILE A 146 -1.37 -9.38 6.83
CA ILE A 146 -1.03 -10.54 7.66
C ILE A 146 -0.58 -10.18 9.08
N TYR A 147 -0.55 -8.90 9.43
CA TYR A 147 -0.20 -8.42 10.77
C TYR A 147 -1.44 -8.33 11.67
N GLY A 148 -1.20 -8.39 12.98
CA GLY A 148 -2.24 -8.30 13.99
C GLY A 148 -3.09 -7.04 13.85
N LEU A 149 -4.41 -7.25 13.91
CA LEU A 149 -5.43 -6.20 13.84
C LEU A 149 -6.43 -6.33 14.98
N GLY A 150 -7.17 -6.14 15.62
CA GLY A 150 -8.09 -6.47 16.70
C GLY A 150 -9.06 -7.58 16.29
N SER A 151 -9.78 -8.08 17.26
CA SER A 151 -10.77 -9.15 17.05
C SER A 151 -11.97 -8.63 16.24
N PRO A 152 -12.32 -9.27 15.09
CA PRO A 152 -13.53 -8.91 14.35
C PRO A 152 -14.79 -9.08 15.17
N ALA A 153 -14.84 -10.11 16.02
CA ALA A 153 -16.01 -10.40 16.87
C ALA A 153 -16.21 -9.32 17.93
N GLU A 154 -15.13 -8.89 18.59
CA GLU A 154 -15.18 -7.82 19.59
C GLU A 154 -15.48 -6.47 18.93
N TYR A 155 -14.86 -6.19 17.79
CA TYR A 155 -15.10 -4.97 17.03
C TYR A 155 -16.56 -4.86 16.58
N LEU A 156 -17.13 -5.96 16.09
CA LEU A 156 -18.55 -6.03 15.72
C LEU A 156 -19.47 -5.97 16.95
N ALA A 157 -19.15 -6.69 18.03
CA ALA A 157 -19.98 -6.69 19.25
C ALA A 157 -20.03 -5.32 19.94
N SER A 158 -18.98 -4.51 19.76
CA SER A 158 -18.87 -3.19 20.39
C SER A 158 -19.54 -2.07 19.59
N HIS A 159 -20.12 -2.33 18.38
CA HIS A 159 -20.83 -1.29 17.65
C HIS A 159 -22.10 -0.86 18.39
N LEU A 160 -22.45 0.41 18.26
CA LEU A 160 -23.70 0.96 18.80
C LEU A 160 -24.64 1.32 17.65
N ARG A 161 -25.91 1.06 17.88
CA ARG A 161 -26.99 1.44 16.99
C ARG A 161 -27.78 2.59 17.60
N PHE A 162 -27.81 3.71 16.92
CA PHE A 162 -28.63 4.87 17.27
C PHE A 162 -29.80 5.02 16.28
N GLN A 163 -30.92 5.49 16.78
CA GLN A 163 -32.14 5.71 15.96
C GLN A 163 -32.72 7.10 16.21
N SER A 164 -33.27 7.71 15.17
CA SER A 164 -34.10 8.91 15.30
C SER A 164 -35.33 8.56 16.15
N GLY A 165 -35.66 9.39 17.13
CA GLY A 165 -36.71 9.13 18.10
C GLY A 165 -36.30 8.21 19.28
N GLN A 166 -35.05 7.80 19.36
CA GLN A 166 -34.55 6.96 20.46
C GLN A 166 -34.55 7.72 21.77
N LYS A 167 -35.21 7.18 22.79
CA LYS A 167 -35.15 7.71 24.16
C LYS A 167 -33.84 7.29 24.81
N ILE A 168 -32.93 8.25 24.90
CA ILE A 168 -31.59 8.09 25.48
C ILE A 168 -31.12 9.44 25.98
N SER A 169 -30.55 9.50 27.17
CA SER A 169 -30.04 10.76 27.72
C SER A 169 -28.73 11.16 27.03
N ARG A 170 -28.47 12.47 27.03
CA ARG A 170 -27.20 13.02 26.54
C ARG A 170 -26.00 12.37 27.24
N GLN A 171 -26.08 12.16 28.55
CA GLN A 171 -25.01 11.56 29.35
C GLN A 171 -24.72 10.10 28.92
N GLU A 172 -25.75 9.31 28.65
CA GLU A 172 -25.61 7.94 28.15
C GLU A 172 -24.92 7.90 26.78
N ILE A 173 -25.26 8.84 25.89
CA ILE A 173 -24.58 8.94 24.57
C ILE A 173 -23.09 9.26 24.77
N LEU A 174 -22.77 10.26 25.62
CA LEU A 174 -21.37 10.64 25.87
C LEU A 174 -20.57 9.49 26.49
N THR A 175 -21.14 8.78 27.46
CA THR A 175 -20.52 7.60 28.07
C THR A 175 -20.29 6.50 27.03
N SER A 176 -21.28 6.28 26.19
CA SER A 176 -21.19 5.29 25.10
C SER A 176 -20.06 5.62 24.10
N LEU A 177 -19.91 6.89 23.73
CA LEU A 177 -18.83 7.36 22.85
C LEU A 177 -17.45 7.14 23.49
N ILE A 178 -17.28 7.46 24.77
CA ILE A 178 -16.04 7.23 25.50
C ILE A 178 -15.71 5.72 25.57
N ASN A 179 -16.71 4.89 25.82
CA ASN A 179 -16.55 3.43 25.84
C ASN A 179 -16.17 2.85 24.47
N LEU A 180 -16.51 3.55 23.38
CA LEU A 180 -16.09 3.24 22.02
C LEU A 180 -14.74 3.87 21.66
N TYR A 181 -14.00 4.41 22.64
CA TYR A 181 -12.70 5.06 22.46
C TYR A 181 -12.72 6.34 21.61
N TYR A 182 -13.87 7.01 21.51
CA TYR A 182 -13.93 8.36 20.93
C TYR A 182 -13.37 9.38 21.90
N GLU A 183 -12.55 10.29 21.40
CA GLU A 183 -11.96 11.37 22.18
C GLU A 183 -12.84 12.63 22.13
N ARG A 184 -13.11 13.22 23.30
CA ARG A 184 -13.86 14.48 23.35
C ARG A 184 -12.95 15.64 23.04
N THR A 185 -13.39 16.53 22.16
CA THR A 185 -12.68 17.78 21.83
C THR A 185 -13.60 19.00 21.90
N ILE A 186 -13.00 20.17 22.06
CA ILE A 186 -13.64 21.49 21.87
C ILE A 186 -13.08 22.21 20.64
N ALA A 187 -12.00 21.68 20.07
CA ALA A 187 -11.33 22.14 18.86
C ALA A 187 -11.92 21.48 17.60
N ASP A 188 -11.17 21.47 16.50
CA ASP A 188 -11.57 20.83 15.27
C ASP A 188 -11.70 19.31 15.43
N LEU A 189 -12.75 18.77 14.81
CA LEU A 189 -13.02 17.35 14.84
C LEU A 189 -12.09 16.60 13.88
N LYS A 190 -11.46 15.56 14.41
CA LYS A 190 -10.69 14.59 13.65
C LYS A 190 -11.38 13.20 13.69
N PRO A 191 -11.07 12.28 12.77
CA PRO A 191 -11.57 10.91 12.84
C PRO A 191 -11.37 10.28 14.24
N GLY A 192 -12.42 9.69 14.80
CA GLY A 192 -12.41 9.14 16.16
C GLY A 192 -12.67 10.16 17.27
N MET A 193 -13.05 11.39 16.94
CA MET A 193 -13.39 12.42 17.93
C MET A 193 -14.87 12.82 17.90
N PHE A 194 -15.32 13.41 19.00
CA PHE A 194 -16.65 14.00 19.10
C PHE A 194 -16.64 15.33 19.82
N ARG A 195 -17.63 16.16 19.53
CA ARG A 195 -17.87 17.44 20.18
C ARG A 195 -19.33 17.54 20.60
N ALA A 196 -19.58 17.99 21.82
CA ALA A 196 -20.94 18.09 22.38
C ALA A 196 -21.21 19.54 22.81
N LEU A 197 -22.05 20.26 22.05
CA LEU A 197 -22.43 21.65 22.26
C LEU A 197 -23.96 21.77 22.34
N GLY A 198 -24.46 22.26 23.49
CA GLY A 198 -25.90 22.37 23.70
C GLY A 198 -26.64 21.05 23.46
N ASN A 199 -27.63 21.08 22.57
CA ASN A 199 -28.42 19.91 22.19
C ASN A 199 -27.87 19.16 20.98
N SER A 200 -26.64 19.40 20.61
CA SER A 200 -25.98 18.77 19.44
C SER A 200 -24.74 17.98 19.87
N ILE A 201 -24.61 16.78 19.34
CA ILE A 201 -23.41 15.95 19.45
C ILE A 201 -22.91 15.68 18.04
N GLU A 202 -21.78 16.27 17.71
CA GLU A 202 -21.10 16.04 16.44
C GLU A 202 -20.02 14.98 16.62
N ILE A 203 -20.00 14.00 15.74
CA ILE A 203 -19.10 12.85 15.77
C ILE A 203 -18.43 12.72 14.42
N MET A 204 -17.10 12.51 14.41
CA MET A 204 -16.39 12.14 13.19
C MET A 204 -15.96 10.68 13.28
N PRO A 205 -16.69 9.77 12.60
CA PRO A 205 -16.38 8.34 12.64
C PRO A 205 -15.00 8.03 12.05
N PRO A 206 -14.26 7.04 12.57
CA PRO A 206 -12.88 6.79 12.14
C PRO A 206 -12.77 6.29 10.70
N GLY A 207 -13.83 5.72 10.11
CA GLY A 207 -13.85 5.20 8.73
C GLY A 207 -14.39 6.16 7.68
N GLU A 208 -14.92 7.31 8.08
CA GLU A 208 -15.68 8.23 7.22
C GLU A 208 -14.99 9.59 7.10
N ARG A 209 -15.39 10.36 6.09
CA ARG A 209 -15.00 11.77 5.93
C ARG A 209 -16.12 12.71 6.33
N GLU A 210 -17.30 12.18 6.50
CA GLU A 210 -18.54 12.86 6.85
C GLU A 210 -18.61 13.02 8.36
N LEU A 211 -19.31 14.06 8.78
CA LEU A 211 -19.59 14.36 10.17
C LEU A 211 -21.05 13.95 10.47
N ILE A 212 -21.22 13.16 11.51
CA ILE A 212 -22.54 12.76 11.98
C ILE A 212 -22.96 13.63 13.15
N ASN A 213 -24.13 14.23 13.05
CA ASN A 213 -24.69 15.08 14.08
C ASN A 213 -25.95 14.46 14.68
N PHE A 214 -25.95 14.22 15.97
CA PHE A 214 -27.13 13.85 16.74
C PHE A 214 -27.76 15.12 17.30
N GLN A 215 -28.91 15.51 16.77
CA GLN A 215 -29.75 16.57 17.31
C GLN A 215 -30.58 15.98 18.45
N LEU A 216 -30.46 16.54 19.65
CA LEU A 216 -31.14 16.07 20.84
C LEU A 216 -32.36 16.97 21.17
N ASN A 217 -33.38 16.37 21.74
CA ASN A 217 -34.49 17.04 22.42
C ASN A 217 -34.57 16.55 23.86
N ASN A 218 -35.62 16.91 24.58
CA ASN A 218 -35.82 16.51 25.97
C ASN A 218 -35.98 14.99 26.17
N ASP A 219 -36.42 14.26 25.14
CA ASP A 219 -36.69 12.84 25.15
C ASP A 219 -35.54 11.97 24.60
N GLY A 220 -34.55 12.56 23.93
CA GLY A 220 -33.42 11.83 23.37
C GLY A 220 -32.96 12.32 21.99
N ILE A 221 -32.65 11.41 21.06
CA ILE A 221 -32.22 11.73 19.72
C ILE A 221 -33.41 12.10 18.84
N ALA A 222 -33.54 13.37 18.49
CA ALA A 222 -34.59 13.84 17.57
C ALA A 222 -34.25 13.46 16.12
N GLU A 223 -33.06 13.80 15.66
CA GLU A 223 -32.60 13.56 14.29
C GLU A 223 -31.14 13.14 14.25
N ILE A 224 -30.78 12.38 13.22
CA ILE A 224 -29.40 12.00 12.87
C ILE A 224 -29.12 12.55 11.48
N ILE A 225 -28.20 13.52 11.42
CA ILE A 225 -27.90 14.24 10.18
C ILE A 225 -26.43 14.06 9.83
N GLU A 226 -26.18 13.74 8.57
CA GLU A 226 -24.84 13.64 7.99
C GLU A 226 -24.48 14.94 7.28
N TYR A 227 -23.33 15.49 7.61
CA TYR A 227 -22.79 16.71 7.01
C TYR A 227 -21.44 16.43 6.33
N ASP A 228 -21.17 17.15 5.28
CA ASP A 228 -19.82 17.30 4.78
C ASP A 228 -18.96 17.98 5.84
N ALA A 229 -17.84 17.39 6.21
CA ALA A 229 -17.02 17.87 7.32
C ALA A 229 -16.42 19.26 7.09
N ILE A 230 -16.19 19.66 5.82
CA ILE A 230 -15.57 20.92 5.42
C ILE A 230 -16.62 22.00 5.18
N THR A 231 -17.56 21.71 4.25
CA THR A 231 -18.56 22.70 3.81
C THR A 231 -19.74 22.83 4.74
N ARG A 232 -19.92 21.86 5.67
CA ARG A 232 -21.07 21.77 6.58
C ARG A 232 -22.43 21.70 5.88
N VAL A 233 -22.42 21.31 4.61
CA VAL A 233 -23.65 21.07 3.86
C VAL A 233 -24.24 19.73 4.27
N GLU A 234 -25.55 19.71 4.53
CA GLU A 234 -26.29 18.46 4.80
C GLU A 234 -26.23 17.53 3.57
N ARG A 235 -25.81 16.29 3.79
CA ARG A 235 -25.74 15.25 2.76
C ARG A 235 -26.88 14.26 2.86
N ALA A 236 -27.21 13.84 4.09
CA ALA A 236 -28.25 12.84 4.31
C ALA A 236 -28.87 12.95 5.72
N ARG A 237 -30.09 12.41 5.86
CA ARG A 237 -30.73 12.17 7.16
C ARG A 237 -30.94 10.68 7.34
N HIS A 238 -30.56 10.18 8.51
CA HIS A 238 -30.60 8.77 8.82
C HIS A 238 -31.69 8.45 9.83
N GLN A 239 -32.52 7.44 9.55
CA GLN A 239 -33.45 6.90 10.55
C GLN A 239 -32.72 6.07 11.60
N GLN A 240 -31.59 5.49 11.21
CA GLN A 240 -30.70 4.73 12.08
C GLN A 240 -29.26 4.86 11.63
N TYR A 241 -28.34 4.87 12.58
CA TYR A 241 -26.92 4.95 12.31
C TYR A 241 -26.14 3.92 13.17
N PHE A 242 -25.19 3.23 12.57
CA PHE A 242 -24.30 2.27 13.25
C PHE A 242 -22.96 2.90 13.47
N LEU A 243 -22.61 3.11 14.72
CA LEU A 243 -21.35 3.70 15.10
C LEU A 243 -20.38 2.61 15.56
N PHE A 244 -19.25 2.51 14.86
CA PHE A 244 -18.18 1.57 15.18
C PHE A 244 -17.16 2.22 16.11
N PRO A 245 -16.38 1.40 16.87
CA PRO A 245 -15.32 1.92 17.73
C PRO A 245 -14.23 2.70 17.01
N ALA A 246 -13.65 3.69 17.68
CA ALA A 246 -12.60 4.53 17.13
C ALA A 246 -11.24 3.82 17.02
N LYS A 247 -11.07 2.65 17.62
CA LYS A 247 -9.82 1.85 17.59
C LYS A 247 -10.13 0.39 17.27
N HIS A 248 -9.20 -0.30 16.59
CA HIS A 248 -9.37 -1.72 16.28
C HIS A 248 -9.12 -2.64 17.48
N PHE A 249 -8.20 -2.26 18.38
CA PHE A 249 -7.94 -3.01 19.61
C PHE A 249 -8.88 -2.54 20.70
N ILE A 250 -9.93 -3.31 20.92
CA ILE A 250 -10.93 -3.06 21.94
C ILE A 250 -10.85 -4.18 22.96
N THR A 251 -10.92 -3.83 24.22
CA THR A 251 -10.92 -4.79 25.30
C THR A 251 -11.94 -4.37 26.35
N SER A 252 -12.88 -5.24 26.68
CA SER A 252 -13.86 -4.98 27.73
C SER A 252 -13.18 -4.78 29.10
N ALA A 253 -13.82 -4.09 30.02
CA ALA A 253 -13.27 -3.86 31.37
C ALA A 253 -12.90 -5.15 32.07
N SER A 254 -13.75 -6.19 31.96
CA SER A 254 -13.51 -7.52 32.56
C SER A 254 -12.31 -8.24 31.93
N GLU A 255 -12.17 -8.18 30.62
CA GLU A 255 -11.05 -8.77 29.93
C GLU A 255 -9.73 -8.02 30.19
N ARG A 256 -9.79 -6.70 30.34
CA ARG A 256 -8.66 -5.88 30.73
C ARG A 256 -8.13 -6.24 32.10
N GLU A 257 -9.00 -6.41 33.09
CA GLU A 257 -8.61 -6.85 34.45
C GLU A 257 -8.04 -8.28 34.45
N ARG A 258 -8.59 -9.19 33.65
CA ARG A 258 -8.00 -10.51 33.43
C ARG A 258 -6.61 -10.42 32.83
N ALA A 259 -6.44 -9.61 31.78
CA ALA A 259 -5.16 -9.41 31.08
C ALA A 259 -4.10 -8.83 32.01
N ILE A 260 -4.44 -7.83 32.84
CA ILE A 260 -3.54 -7.24 33.82
C ILE A 260 -3.01 -8.31 34.79
N LYS A 261 -3.85 -9.22 35.26
CA LYS A 261 -3.42 -10.34 36.12
C LYS A 261 -2.45 -11.28 35.42
N VAL A 262 -2.76 -11.65 34.16
CA VAL A 262 -1.90 -12.53 33.35
C VAL A 262 -0.55 -11.86 33.08
N ILE A 263 -0.53 -10.57 32.73
CA ILE A 263 0.72 -9.82 32.49
C ILE A 263 1.56 -9.74 33.76
N LYS A 264 0.95 -9.54 34.94
CA LYS A 264 1.68 -9.52 36.22
C LYS A 264 2.32 -10.86 36.53
N THR A 265 1.59 -11.95 36.37
CA THR A 265 2.12 -13.30 36.60
C THR A 265 3.28 -13.59 35.66
N GLU A 266 3.14 -13.28 34.36
CA GLU A 266 4.22 -13.43 33.36
C GLU A 266 5.43 -12.57 33.70
N LEU A 267 5.22 -11.34 34.21
CA LEU A 267 6.30 -10.48 34.69
C LEU A 267 7.06 -11.12 35.84
N GLU A 268 6.35 -11.59 36.87
CA GLU A 268 6.95 -12.24 38.06
C GLU A 268 7.79 -13.47 37.67
N GLU A 269 7.27 -14.33 36.80
CA GLU A 269 7.98 -15.49 36.27
C GLU A 269 9.25 -15.07 35.51
N GLN A 270 9.17 -14.07 34.64
CA GLN A 270 10.32 -13.62 33.85
C GLN A 270 11.39 -12.92 34.73
N LEU A 271 10.95 -12.16 35.73
CA LEU A 271 11.88 -11.54 36.70
C LEU A 271 12.63 -12.59 37.49
N ALA A 272 11.94 -13.63 38.01
CA ALA A 272 12.58 -14.72 38.72
C ALA A 272 13.60 -15.43 37.86
N LYS A 273 13.32 -15.64 36.57
CA LYS A 273 14.24 -16.23 35.60
C LYS A 273 15.48 -15.34 35.40
N PHE A 274 15.31 -14.04 35.17
CA PHE A 274 16.45 -13.13 34.97
C PHE A 274 17.32 -13.03 36.21
N ILE A 275 16.75 -12.99 37.40
CA ILE A 275 17.51 -12.99 38.66
C ILE A 275 18.30 -14.27 38.81
N ALA A 276 17.73 -15.43 38.52
CA ALA A 276 18.41 -16.73 38.57
C ALA A 276 19.56 -16.81 37.53
N GLU A 277 19.42 -16.14 36.38
CA GLU A 277 20.46 -16.04 35.35
C GLU A 277 21.49 -14.93 35.63
N GLY A 278 21.40 -14.18 36.74
CA GLY A 278 22.26 -13.06 37.07
C GLY A 278 22.07 -11.78 36.24
N LYS A 279 20.98 -11.70 35.47
CA LYS A 279 20.62 -10.57 34.59
C LYS A 279 19.81 -9.51 35.35
N LEU A 280 20.48 -8.84 36.30
CA LEU A 280 19.79 -7.89 37.21
C LEU A 280 19.35 -6.61 36.49
N LEU A 281 20.09 -6.15 35.50
CA LEU A 281 19.77 -4.94 34.72
C LEU A 281 18.54 -5.20 33.85
N GLU A 282 18.49 -6.34 33.19
CA GLU A 282 17.35 -6.77 32.37
C GLU A 282 16.09 -6.93 33.22
N ALA A 283 16.21 -7.50 34.42
CA ALA A 283 15.10 -7.63 35.36
C ALA A 283 14.55 -6.27 35.77
N GLU A 284 15.41 -5.32 36.18
CA GLU A 284 14.96 -3.98 36.57
C GLU A 284 14.33 -3.20 35.41
N ARG A 285 14.93 -3.28 34.23
CA ARG A 285 14.42 -2.67 33.00
C ARG A 285 13.01 -3.18 32.66
N LEU A 286 12.84 -4.49 32.63
CA LEU A 286 11.54 -5.13 32.36
C LEU A 286 10.49 -4.77 33.40
N LYS A 287 10.85 -4.82 34.70
CA LYS A 287 9.96 -4.47 35.79
C LYS A 287 9.44 -3.04 35.69
N ARG A 288 10.34 -2.08 35.49
CA ARG A 288 9.98 -0.65 35.38
C ARG A 288 9.05 -0.41 34.19
N ARG A 289 9.40 -0.91 33.02
CA ARG A 289 8.62 -0.74 31.80
C ARG A 289 7.25 -1.35 31.90
N THR A 290 7.16 -2.61 32.32
CA THR A 290 5.87 -3.31 32.38
C THR A 290 4.93 -2.71 33.43
N ASN A 291 5.44 -2.29 34.60
CA ASN A 291 4.60 -1.64 35.61
C ASN A 291 4.05 -0.30 35.14
N TYR A 292 4.86 0.47 34.39
CA TYR A 292 4.39 1.72 33.77
C TYR A 292 3.29 1.46 32.75
N ASP A 293 3.49 0.50 31.85
CA ASP A 293 2.49 0.11 30.83
C ASP A 293 1.20 -0.39 31.48
N LEU A 294 1.28 -1.18 32.57
CA LEU A 294 0.14 -1.67 33.34
C LEU A 294 -0.67 -0.55 34.01
N ALA A 295 0.01 0.47 34.53
CA ALA A 295 -0.66 1.65 35.08
C ALA A 295 -1.50 2.38 34.02
N LEU A 296 -0.91 2.61 32.83
CA LEU A 296 -1.62 3.23 31.70
C LEU A 296 -2.79 2.37 31.20
N ILE A 297 -2.60 1.05 31.05
CA ILE A 297 -3.68 0.14 30.65
C ILE A 297 -4.84 0.16 31.66
N ARG A 298 -4.57 0.28 32.96
CA ARG A 298 -5.60 0.35 33.99
C ARG A 298 -6.37 1.66 33.93
N GLU A 299 -5.65 2.81 33.87
CA GLU A 299 -6.25 4.14 33.99
C GLU A 299 -6.98 4.58 32.72
N ILE A 300 -6.35 4.40 31.56
CA ILE A 300 -6.87 4.89 30.27
C ILE A 300 -7.19 3.79 29.26
N GLY A 301 -6.93 2.52 29.60
CA GLY A 301 -7.19 1.38 28.72
C GLY A 301 -6.17 1.19 27.61
N TYR A 302 -5.11 1.99 27.53
CA TYR A 302 -4.14 2.00 26.44
C TYR A 302 -2.73 2.37 26.93
N CYS A 303 -1.70 1.86 26.25
CA CYS A 303 -0.31 2.30 26.42
C CYS A 303 0.43 2.27 25.06
N ASN A 304 1.53 3.00 24.94
CA ASN A 304 2.39 2.92 23.77
C ASN A 304 2.99 1.52 23.63
N GLY A 305 2.76 0.87 22.47
CA GLY A 305 3.17 -0.52 22.25
C GLY A 305 2.21 -1.55 22.83
N ILE A 306 0.95 -1.21 23.04
CA ILE A 306 -0.10 -2.10 23.55
C ILE A 306 -0.22 -3.39 22.75
N GLU A 307 0.15 -3.36 21.48
CA GLU A 307 0.21 -4.53 20.60
C GLU A 307 1.12 -5.65 21.14
N ASN A 308 2.14 -5.32 21.94
CA ASN A 308 3.00 -6.33 22.58
C ASN A 308 2.27 -7.12 23.68
N TYR A 309 1.15 -6.60 24.17
CA TYR A 309 0.26 -7.25 25.12
C TYR A 309 -0.97 -7.85 24.44
N SER A 310 -1.02 -7.91 23.10
CA SER A 310 -2.18 -8.38 22.34
C SER A 310 -2.63 -9.81 22.73
N ARG A 311 -1.70 -10.71 23.04
CA ARG A 311 -2.02 -12.07 23.51
C ARG A 311 -2.76 -12.07 24.87
N PRO A 312 -2.23 -11.49 25.96
CA PRO A 312 -2.97 -11.40 27.22
C PRO A 312 -4.31 -10.68 27.07
N LEU A 313 -4.37 -9.58 26.33
CA LEU A 313 -5.57 -8.80 26.12
C LEU A 313 -6.66 -9.61 25.41
N SER A 314 -6.35 -10.32 24.34
CA SER A 314 -7.29 -11.18 23.60
C SER A 314 -7.55 -12.55 24.25
N GLY A 315 -6.83 -12.91 25.31
CA GLY A 315 -6.97 -14.23 25.96
C GLY A 315 -6.53 -15.43 25.12
N ARG A 316 -5.79 -15.20 24.04
CA ARG A 316 -5.27 -16.26 23.18
C ARG A 316 -4.24 -17.14 23.89
N LYS A 317 -4.17 -18.40 23.48
CA LYS A 317 -3.15 -19.34 23.98
C LYS A 317 -1.75 -18.92 23.50
N PRO A 318 -0.68 -19.18 24.28
CA PRO A 318 0.69 -18.96 23.83
C PRO A 318 0.98 -19.62 22.48
N GLY A 319 1.68 -18.92 21.59
CA GLY A 319 2.04 -19.41 20.25
C GLY A 319 0.93 -19.32 19.20
N SER A 320 -0.32 -19.02 19.59
CA SER A 320 -1.42 -18.87 18.62
C SER A 320 -1.23 -17.63 17.73
N PRO A 321 -1.64 -17.70 16.45
CA PRO A 321 -1.52 -16.57 15.55
C PRO A 321 -2.43 -15.40 15.94
N PRO A 322 -2.05 -14.15 15.65
CA PRO A 322 -2.94 -13.00 15.85
C PRO A 322 -4.12 -13.02 14.88
N GLU A 323 -5.19 -12.33 15.25
CA GLU A 323 -6.25 -11.99 14.33
C GLU A 323 -5.79 -10.87 13.40
N THR A 324 -6.08 -11.00 12.12
CA THR A 324 -5.57 -10.15 11.03
C THR A 324 -6.72 -9.66 10.16
N LEU A 325 -6.43 -8.89 9.11
CA LEU A 325 -7.46 -8.50 8.13
C LEU A 325 -8.20 -9.71 7.53
N LEU A 326 -7.51 -10.84 7.37
CA LEU A 326 -8.12 -12.05 6.81
C LEU A 326 -9.28 -12.60 7.68
N ASP A 327 -9.24 -12.35 8.97
CA ASP A 327 -10.27 -12.80 9.90
C ASP A 327 -11.54 -11.94 9.84
N TYR A 328 -11.49 -10.74 9.24
CA TYR A 328 -12.65 -9.88 8.97
C TYR A 328 -13.43 -10.33 7.72
N PHE A 329 -12.81 -11.11 6.84
CA PHE A 329 -13.49 -11.67 5.69
C PHE A 329 -14.48 -12.75 6.09
N PRO A 330 -15.58 -12.92 5.32
CA PRO A 330 -16.60 -13.91 5.67
C PRO A 330 -16.07 -15.33 5.58
N LYS A 331 -16.59 -16.17 6.47
CA LYS A 331 -16.33 -17.61 6.52
C LYS A 331 -17.64 -18.37 6.31
N LYS A 332 -17.57 -19.50 5.63
CA LYS A 332 -18.68 -20.45 5.51
C LYS A 332 -18.42 -21.65 6.41
N ARG A 333 -19.49 -22.13 7.04
CA ARG A 333 -19.46 -23.37 7.85
C ARG A 333 -19.78 -24.55 6.95
N ARG A 334 -18.89 -25.52 6.91
CA ARG A 334 -19.08 -26.77 6.22
C ARG A 334 -19.12 -27.91 7.24
N SER A 335 -20.17 -28.71 7.16
CA SER A 335 -20.28 -29.93 7.96
C SER A 335 -19.57 -31.07 7.23
N THR A 336 -18.55 -31.64 7.84
CA THR A 336 -17.84 -32.83 7.33
C THR A 336 -18.02 -33.97 8.29
N ARG A 337 -18.29 -35.21 7.79
CA ARG A 337 -18.29 -36.41 8.58
C ARG A 337 -16.87 -36.94 8.74
N THR A 338 -16.39 -37.06 9.96
CA THR A 338 -15.13 -37.76 10.23
C THR A 338 -15.29 -39.27 10.02
N GLY A 339 -14.20 -39.98 9.75
CA GLY A 339 -14.21 -41.43 9.58
C GLY A 339 -14.75 -42.24 10.79
N ARG A 340 -15.00 -41.56 11.93
CA ARG A 340 -15.63 -42.09 13.11
C ARG A 340 -17.12 -41.72 13.25
N GLY A 341 -17.73 -41.21 12.16
CA GLY A 341 -19.16 -40.86 12.15
C GLY A 341 -19.55 -39.56 12.88
N GLN A 342 -18.61 -38.85 13.46
CA GLN A 342 -18.86 -37.55 14.11
C GLN A 342 -18.94 -36.45 13.07
N THR A 343 -19.89 -35.54 13.23
CA THR A 343 -20.01 -34.34 12.41
C THR A 343 -19.07 -33.27 12.94
N GLN A 344 -18.07 -32.90 12.17
CA GLN A 344 -17.18 -31.76 12.44
C GLN A 344 -17.60 -30.57 11.60
N ILE A 345 -17.79 -29.42 12.26
CA ILE A 345 -18.01 -28.14 11.57
C ILE A 345 -16.63 -27.52 11.32
N ILE A 346 -16.31 -27.33 10.04
CA ILE A 346 -15.08 -26.65 9.60
C ILE A 346 -15.49 -25.27 9.08
N GLU A 347 -14.80 -24.23 9.51
CA GLU A 347 -14.94 -22.87 8.96
C GLU A 347 -13.94 -22.70 7.82
N GLU A 348 -14.44 -22.46 6.61
CA GLU A 348 -13.67 -22.21 5.41
C GLU A 348 -13.81 -20.74 4.96
N ALA A 349 -12.78 -20.17 4.36
CA ALA A 349 -12.83 -18.83 3.78
C ALA A 349 -13.90 -18.75 2.68
N ASP A 350 -14.79 -17.74 2.75
CA ASP A 350 -15.82 -17.48 1.72
C ASP A 350 -15.53 -16.16 0.98
N PHE A 351 -14.31 -16.03 0.53
CA PHE A 351 -13.85 -14.89 -0.27
C PHE A 351 -12.82 -15.35 -1.30
N LEU A 352 -12.62 -14.52 -2.33
CA LEU A 352 -11.59 -14.73 -3.35
C LEU A 352 -10.32 -13.98 -2.93
N THR A 353 -9.16 -14.61 -3.11
CA THR A 353 -7.86 -13.95 -2.94
C THR A 353 -7.18 -13.81 -4.29
N ILE A 354 -6.68 -12.62 -4.61
CA ILE A 354 -5.86 -12.36 -5.79
C ILE A 354 -4.49 -11.89 -5.28
N ILE A 355 -3.42 -12.58 -5.66
CA ILE A 355 -2.06 -12.20 -5.26
C ILE A 355 -1.35 -11.66 -6.50
N ASP A 356 -1.21 -10.32 -6.55
CA ASP A 356 -0.59 -9.66 -7.69
C ASP A 356 0.93 -9.65 -7.57
N GLU A 357 1.61 -9.74 -8.72
CA GLU A 357 3.04 -9.96 -8.83
C GLU A 357 3.52 -11.06 -7.86
N SER A 358 2.82 -12.21 -7.91
CA SER A 358 2.91 -13.29 -6.93
C SER A 358 4.33 -13.83 -6.73
N HIS A 359 5.15 -13.84 -7.79
CA HIS A 359 6.57 -14.22 -7.74
C HIS A 359 7.41 -13.37 -6.75
N VAL A 360 6.92 -12.19 -6.35
CA VAL A 360 7.52 -11.34 -5.30
C VAL A 360 6.69 -11.40 -4.03
N THR A 361 5.35 -11.31 -4.16
CA THR A 361 4.43 -11.19 -3.02
C THR A 361 4.42 -12.46 -2.16
N VAL A 362 4.42 -13.64 -2.77
CA VAL A 362 4.42 -14.93 -2.03
C VAL A 362 5.69 -15.13 -1.20
N PRO A 363 6.91 -14.99 -1.75
CA PRO A 363 8.13 -15.04 -0.95
C PRO A 363 8.19 -13.97 0.14
N GLN A 364 7.66 -12.78 -0.11
CA GLN A 364 7.62 -11.71 0.89
C GLN A 364 6.73 -12.08 2.07
N ILE A 365 5.53 -12.63 1.84
CA ILE A 365 4.65 -13.14 2.90
C ILE A 365 5.39 -14.21 3.72
N GLY A 366 6.11 -15.12 3.06
CA GLY A 366 6.87 -16.19 3.71
C GLY A 366 8.00 -15.67 4.60
N GLY A 367 8.70 -14.61 4.17
CA GLY A 367 9.86 -14.04 4.87
C GLY A 367 9.54 -13.13 6.07
N MET A 368 8.30 -12.60 6.16
CA MET A 368 7.96 -11.58 7.17
C MET A 368 8.10 -12.07 8.61
N TYR A 369 7.72 -13.31 8.89
CA TYR A 369 7.78 -13.87 10.23
C TYR A 369 9.21 -13.97 10.78
N ALA A 370 10.17 -14.44 9.98
CA ALA A 370 11.54 -14.69 10.44
C ALA A 370 12.25 -13.40 10.90
N GLY A 371 12.07 -12.30 10.15
CA GLY A 371 12.64 -11.00 10.50
C GLY A 371 12.07 -10.43 11.79
N ASP A 372 10.74 -10.52 11.98
CA ASP A 372 10.06 -10.05 13.19
C ASP A 372 10.47 -10.90 14.42
N ALA A 373 10.53 -12.21 14.28
CA ALA A 373 10.92 -13.14 15.36
C ALA A 373 12.35 -12.90 15.86
N SER A 374 13.31 -12.69 14.95
CA SER A 374 14.71 -12.39 15.30
C SER A 374 14.81 -11.09 16.12
N ARG A 375 14.14 -10.02 15.68
CA ARG A 375 14.11 -8.74 16.38
C ARG A 375 13.50 -8.87 17.78
N LYS A 376 12.38 -9.54 17.92
CA LYS A 376 11.69 -9.73 19.22
C LYS A 376 12.49 -10.62 20.17
N LYS A 377 13.22 -11.59 19.65
CA LYS A 377 14.12 -12.39 20.46
C LYS A 377 15.13 -11.51 21.20
N SER A 378 15.79 -10.59 20.50
CA SER A 378 16.72 -9.65 21.11
C SER A 378 16.04 -8.79 22.19
N LEU A 379 14.83 -8.28 21.96
CA LEU A 379 14.10 -7.44 22.92
C LEU A 379 13.69 -8.21 24.19
N VAL A 380 13.23 -9.45 24.05
CA VAL A 380 12.79 -10.28 25.19
C VAL A 380 14.00 -10.78 26.01
N GLU A 381 15.07 -11.26 25.36
CA GLU A 381 16.25 -11.78 26.05
C GLU A 381 17.03 -10.69 26.82
N ASN A 382 16.85 -9.42 26.44
CA ASN A 382 17.52 -8.28 27.08
C ASN A 382 16.58 -7.40 27.92
N GLY A 383 15.41 -7.92 28.32
CA GLY A 383 14.51 -7.29 29.30
C GLY A 383 13.74 -6.06 28.82
N PHE A 384 13.57 -5.87 27.51
CA PHE A 384 12.74 -4.77 26.97
C PHE A 384 11.29 -5.15 26.80
N ARG A 385 10.98 -6.44 26.59
CA ARG A 385 9.60 -6.94 26.40
C ARG A 385 9.40 -8.27 27.11
N LEU A 386 8.13 -8.54 27.48
CA LEU A 386 7.69 -9.83 28.01
C LEU A 386 7.69 -10.90 26.91
N PRO A 387 7.79 -12.21 27.28
CA PRO A 387 7.68 -13.29 26.30
C PRO A 387 6.40 -13.27 25.46
N SER A 388 5.27 -12.79 26.00
CA SER A 388 4.03 -12.64 25.25
C SER A 388 4.15 -11.75 24.01
N ALA A 389 5.14 -10.86 23.95
CA ALA A 389 5.44 -10.04 22.77
C ALA A 389 5.78 -10.87 21.52
N TYR A 390 6.27 -12.11 21.67
CA TYR A 390 6.49 -13.03 20.55
C TYR A 390 5.21 -13.33 19.77
N ASP A 391 4.04 -13.27 20.42
CA ASP A 391 2.75 -13.59 19.81
C ASP A 391 2.10 -12.40 19.10
N ASN A 392 2.70 -11.20 19.22
CA ASN A 392 2.38 -10.05 18.37
C ASN A 392 3.27 -10.11 17.11
N ARG A 393 2.91 -10.90 16.15
CA ARG A 393 3.73 -11.23 14.99
C ARG A 393 2.90 -11.30 13.70
N PRO A 394 3.51 -11.19 12.52
CA PRO A 394 2.80 -11.54 11.29
C PRO A 394 2.47 -13.05 11.29
N LEU A 395 1.50 -13.42 10.47
CA LEU A 395 1.20 -14.83 10.23
C LEU A 395 2.44 -15.54 9.65
N ARG A 396 2.62 -16.79 10.06
CA ARG A 396 3.50 -17.71 9.34
C ARG A 396 2.84 -18.10 8.02
N PHE A 397 3.63 -18.45 7.02
CA PHE A 397 3.09 -18.79 5.71
C PHE A 397 2.00 -19.89 5.75
N PRO A 398 2.15 -21.01 6.48
CA PRO A 398 1.08 -22.00 6.61
C PRO A 398 -0.17 -21.45 7.30
N GLU A 399 -0.04 -20.50 8.24
CA GLU A 399 -1.17 -19.87 8.92
C GLU A 399 -1.92 -18.93 7.99
N PHE A 400 -1.19 -18.21 7.12
CA PHE A 400 -1.77 -17.41 6.05
C PHE A 400 -2.52 -18.31 5.05
N GLU A 401 -1.87 -19.36 4.58
CA GLU A 401 -2.45 -20.31 3.62
C GLU A 401 -3.73 -20.97 4.16
N ALA A 402 -3.77 -21.31 5.45
CA ALA A 402 -4.97 -21.88 6.11
C ALA A 402 -6.15 -20.90 6.17
N ARG A 403 -5.91 -19.59 6.11
CA ARG A 403 -6.95 -18.55 6.21
C ARG A 403 -7.49 -18.06 4.89
N ILE A 404 -6.82 -18.36 3.77
CA ILE A 404 -7.28 -18.03 2.43
C ILE A 404 -7.99 -19.24 1.80
N GLY A 405 -8.99 -18.95 0.97
CA GLY A 405 -9.72 -19.97 0.24
C GLY A 405 -9.17 -20.19 -1.17
N GLN A 406 -9.98 -19.83 -2.15
CA GLN A 406 -9.58 -19.88 -3.56
C GLN A 406 -8.69 -18.70 -3.91
N VAL A 407 -7.61 -18.97 -4.64
CA VAL A 407 -6.57 -17.98 -4.97
C VAL A 407 -6.33 -17.93 -6.47
N ILE A 408 -6.19 -16.72 -7.00
CA ILE A 408 -5.63 -16.46 -8.31
C ILE A 408 -4.30 -15.74 -8.11
N PHE A 409 -3.22 -16.38 -8.50
CA PHE A 409 -1.91 -15.76 -8.64
C PHE A 409 -1.84 -15.00 -9.95
N THR A 410 -1.41 -13.74 -9.95
CA THR A 410 -1.20 -12.98 -11.18
C THR A 410 0.25 -12.59 -11.30
N SER A 411 0.89 -12.95 -12.40
CA SER A 411 2.30 -12.65 -12.66
C SER A 411 2.64 -12.75 -14.15
N ALA A 412 3.62 -11.95 -14.60
CA ALA A 412 4.23 -12.15 -15.91
C ALA A 412 5.32 -13.25 -15.88
N THR A 413 5.79 -13.60 -14.71
CA THR A 413 6.87 -14.56 -14.43
C THR A 413 6.54 -15.33 -13.16
N PRO A 414 5.53 -16.23 -13.17
CA PRO A 414 5.19 -17.04 -12.00
C PRO A 414 6.42 -17.75 -11.41
N GLY A 415 6.48 -17.83 -10.08
CA GLY A 415 7.57 -18.48 -9.37
C GLY A 415 7.34 -19.99 -9.20
N GLN A 416 8.25 -20.62 -8.47
CA GLN A 416 8.20 -22.08 -8.22
C GLN A 416 6.93 -22.46 -7.44
N TYR A 417 6.56 -21.67 -6.43
CA TYR A 417 5.39 -21.96 -5.61
C TYR A 417 4.10 -22.02 -6.44
N GLU A 418 3.91 -21.04 -7.32
CA GLU A 418 2.74 -21.00 -8.21
C GLU A 418 2.75 -22.18 -9.19
N GLY A 419 3.93 -22.53 -9.74
CA GLY A 419 4.08 -23.64 -10.67
C GLY A 419 3.75 -25.01 -10.04
N GLU A 420 4.13 -25.21 -8.78
CA GLU A 420 3.93 -26.49 -8.05
C GLU A 420 2.50 -26.62 -7.50
N ASN A 421 1.85 -25.52 -7.13
CA ASN A 421 0.58 -25.56 -6.40
C ASN A 421 -0.65 -25.24 -7.26
N SER A 422 -0.49 -24.57 -8.41
CA SER A 422 -1.64 -24.23 -9.25
C SER A 422 -2.17 -25.44 -10.01
N THR A 423 -3.47 -25.68 -9.88
CA THR A 423 -4.17 -26.69 -10.70
C THR A 423 -4.08 -26.37 -12.19
N LYS A 424 -4.06 -25.05 -12.50
CA LYS A 424 -4.01 -24.57 -13.88
C LYS A 424 -3.22 -23.26 -13.99
N ILE A 425 -2.43 -23.15 -15.06
CA ILE A 425 -1.79 -21.90 -15.49
C ILE A 425 -2.52 -21.41 -16.74
N VAL A 426 -3.14 -20.25 -16.65
CA VAL A 426 -3.90 -19.62 -17.73
C VAL A 426 -3.05 -18.51 -18.34
N GLU A 427 -2.75 -18.59 -19.63
CA GLU A 427 -1.95 -17.59 -20.34
C GLU A 427 -2.77 -16.41 -20.83
N GLN A 428 -2.23 -15.20 -20.66
CA GLN A 428 -2.75 -13.95 -21.18
C GLN A 428 -1.61 -13.12 -21.77
N ILE A 429 -1.20 -13.43 -22.97
CA ILE A 429 -0.03 -12.82 -23.63
C ILE A 429 -0.43 -11.67 -24.54
N ILE A 430 -1.56 -11.77 -25.21
CA ILE A 430 -2.00 -10.76 -26.17
C ILE A 430 -2.40 -9.48 -25.48
N ARG A 431 -1.74 -8.38 -25.87
CA ARG A 431 -2.11 -7.01 -25.47
C ARG A 431 -3.17 -6.48 -26.42
N PRO A 432 -4.33 -6.04 -25.92
CA PRO A 432 -5.37 -5.45 -26.76
C PRO A 432 -4.92 -4.25 -27.61
N THR A 433 -3.90 -3.53 -27.12
CA THR A 433 -3.30 -2.38 -27.81
C THR A 433 -2.44 -2.74 -29.01
N GLY A 434 -2.20 -4.02 -29.24
CA GLY A 434 -1.30 -4.51 -30.28
C GLY A 434 0.20 -4.34 -29.98
N LEU A 435 0.56 -3.79 -28.83
CA LEU A 435 1.97 -3.58 -28.45
C LEU A 435 2.72 -4.91 -28.35
N VAL A 436 3.88 -4.94 -28.94
CA VAL A 436 4.73 -6.13 -29.08
C VAL A 436 5.84 -6.08 -28.03
N ASP A 437 6.30 -7.23 -27.54
CA ASP A 437 7.52 -7.27 -26.72
C ASP A 437 8.71 -6.72 -27.50
N PRO A 438 9.66 -6.03 -26.82
CA PRO A 438 10.75 -5.35 -27.50
C PRO A 438 11.68 -6.32 -28.22
N ALA A 439 12.33 -5.85 -29.29
CA ALA A 439 13.42 -6.59 -29.91
C ALA A 439 14.62 -6.62 -28.94
N ILE A 440 15.28 -7.77 -28.86
CA ILE A 440 16.45 -8.00 -28.03
C ILE A 440 17.67 -8.21 -28.91
N GLU A 441 18.72 -7.46 -28.63
CA GLU A 441 20.06 -7.66 -29.20
C GLU A 441 21.05 -8.03 -28.10
N VAL A 442 22.03 -8.87 -28.42
CA VAL A 442 23.16 -9.18 -27.55
C VAL A 442 24.40 -8.55 -28.16
N ARG A 443 25.13 -7.73 -27.41
CA ARG A 443 26.37 -7.10 -27.84
C ARG A 443 27.49 -7.36 -26.83
N PRO A 444 28.76 -7.45 -27.25
CA PRO A 444 29.87 -7.72 -26.35
C PRO A 444 30.09 -6.61 -25.31
N ILE A 445 30.66 -6.96 -24.17
CA ILE A 445 31.03 -6.02 -23.09
C ILE A 445 32.29 -5.26 -23.46
N LEU A 446 33.31 -5.99 -23.89
CA LEU A 446 34.61 -5.43 -24.19
C LEU A 446 34.72 -4.95 -25.65
N SER A 447 35.60 -3.98 -25.89
CA SER A 447 35.97 -3.62 -27.25
C SER A 447 36.70 -4.82 -27.85
N THR A 448 36.12 -5.40 -28.90
CA THR A 448 36.85 -6.30 -29.78
C THR A 448 38.01 -5.55 -30.44
N PRO A 449 39.03 -6.25 -31.06
CA PRO A 449 40.24 -5.58 -31.56
C PRO A 449 39.93 -4.30 -32.35
N PRO A 450 40.79 -3.29 -32.33
CA PRO A 450 40.54 -1.93 -32.88
C PRO A 450 40.01 -1.89 -34.31
N GLU A 451 40.19 -2.95 -35.05
CA GLU A 451 39.77 -3.11 -36.44
C GLU A 451 38.27 -3.25 -36.66
N ALA A 452 37.49 -3.59 -35.63
CA ALA A 452 36.03 -3.80 -35.70
C ALA A 452 35.19 -2.55 -35.38
N GLY A 453 35.79 -1.43 -34.94
CA GLY A 453 35.08 -0.17 -34.66
C GLY A 453 34.21 -0.18 -33.41
N TYR A 454 34.05 -1.32 -32.68
CA TYR A 454 33.29 -1.41 -31.43
C TYR A 454 34.09 -0.87 -30.26
N ARG A 455 33.51 0.03 -29.48
CA ARG A 455 34.21 0.77 -28.39
C ARG A 455 33.87 0.31 -27.00
N GLY A 456 33.21 -0.88 -26.85
CA GLY A 456 32.76 -1.43 -25.58
C GLY A 456 31.38 -0.96 -25.15
N GLN A 457 30.79 -1.68 -24.17
CA GLN A 457 29.38 -1.54 -23.78
C GLN A 457 28.96 -0.10 -23.41
N ILE A 458 29.80 0.68 -22.71
CA ILE A 458 29.43 2.03 -22.23
C ILE A 458 29.35 3.01 -23.39
N LYS A 459 30.32 3.00 -24.29
CA LYS A 459 30.33 3.93 -25.47
C LYS A 459 29.24 3.54 -26.48
N ASP A 460 28.99 2.26 -26.66
CA ASP A 460 27.88 1.77 -27.47
C ASP A 460 26.53 2.19 -26.90
N PHE A 461 26.34 1.98 -25.58
CA PHE A 461 25.13 2.45 -24.89
C PHE A 461 24.92 3.97 -25.09
N ILE A 462 25.96 4.79 -24.93
CA ILE A 462 25.87 6.25 -25.12
C ILE A 462 25.43 6.59 -26.54
N ALA A 463 26.01 5.94 -27.55
CA ALA A 463 25.67 6.18 -28.95
C ALA A 463 24.21 5.82 -29.24
N GLU A 464 23.75 4.66 -28.75
CA GLU A 464 22.38 4.21 -28.91
C GLU A 464 21.39 5.08 -28.10
N ALA A 465 21.76 5.47 -26.87
CA ALA A 465 20.96 6.38 -26.05
C ALA A 465 20.72 7.74 -26.71
N LYS A 466 21.79 8.33 -27.31
CA LYS A 466 21.70 9.60 -28.03
C LYS A 466 20.73 9.51 -29.21
N LYS A 467 20.69 8.38 -29.92
CA LYS A 467 19.74 8.16 -31.05
C LYS A 467 18.30 8.18 -30.55
N ASP A 468 17.99 7.41 -29.49
CA ASP A 468 16.63 7.32 -28.94
C ASP A 468 16.17 8.63 -28.32
N ILE A 469 17.03 9.31 -27.58
CA ILE A 469 16.74 10.63 -26.97
C ILE A 469 16.46 11.66 -28.05
N SER A 470 17.22 11.67 -29.14
CA SER A 470 16.98 12.58 -30.27
C SER A 470 15.61 12.35 -30.93
N ALA A 471 15.14 11.11 -30.94
CA ALA A 471 13.80 10.73 -31.38
C ALA A 471 12.69 11.02 -30.35
N GLY A 472 13.04 11.56 -29.17
CA GLY A 472 12.10 11.91 -28.10
C GLY A 472 11.83 10.81 -27.08
N GLY A 473 12.51 9.66 -27.18
CA GLY A 473 12.40 8.55 -26.25
C GLY A 473 13.12 8.79 -24.92
N ARG A 474 12.86 7.90 -23.95
CA ARG A 474 13.57 7.82 -22.66
C ARG A 474 14.39 6.54 -22.62
N VAL A 475 15.53 6.59 -21.96
CA VAL A 475 16.46 5.47 -21.91
C VAL A 475 16.80 5.06 -20.48
N ILE A 476 17.01 3.77 -20.27
CA ILE A 476 17.42 3.21 -18.98
C ILE A 476 18.69 2.39 -19.15
N ALA A 477 19.67 2.59 -18.25
CA ALA A 477 20.80 1.70 -18.06
C ALA A 477 20.65 0.92 -16.74
N THR A 478 20.81 -0.40 -16.75
CA THR A 478 20.81 -1.19 -15.52
C THR A 478 22.21 -1.67 -15.19
N THR A 479 22.63 -1.44 -13.93
CA THR A 479 23.93 -1.82 -13.39
C THR A 479 23.79 -2.91 -12.31
N LEU A 480 24.91 -3.44 -11.82
CA LEU A 480 24.94 -4.47 -10.79
C LEU A 480 25.05 -3.91 -9.37
N THR A 481 25.65 -2.73 -9.20
CA THR A 481 25.85 -2.12 -7.89
C THR A 481 25.40 -0.67 -7.85
N LYS A 482 25.11 -0.17 -6.65
CA LYS A 482 24.71 1.22 -6.40
C LYS A 482 25.82 2.18 -6.86
N LYS A 483 27.07 1.90 -6.47
CA LYS A 483 28.23 2.70 -6.84
C LYS A 483 28.40 2.79 -8.37
N MET A 484 28.26 1.65 -9.08
CA MET A 484 28.29 1.69 -10.54
C MET A 484 27.16 2.55 -11.13
N ALA A 485 25.99 2.61 -10.50
CA ALA A 485 24.89 3.46 -11.00
C ALA A 485 25.22 4.94 -10.80
N GLU A 486 25.79 5.32 -9.68
CA GLU A 486 26.23 6.68 -9.39
C GLU A 486 27.35 7.11 -10.35
N ASP A 487 28.43 6.33 -10.39
CA ASP A 487 29.60 6.59 -11.24
C ASP A 487 29.21 6.68 -12.73
N LEU A 488 28.35 5.77 -13.19
CA LEU A 488 27.88 5.79 -14.59
C LEU A 488 27.00 7.02 -14.86
N SER A 489 26.11 7.39 -13.94
CA SER A 489 25.30 8.60 -14.10
C SER A 489 26.14 9.86 -14.25
N GLU A 490 27.20 10.01 -13.44
CA GLU A 490 28.14 11.12 -13.56
C GLU A 490 28.90 11.08 -14.88
N TYR A 491 29.40 9.92 -15.28
CA TYR A 491 30.07 9.75 -16.55
C TYR A 491 29.18 10.12 -17.74
N LEU A 492 27.91 9.69 -17.73
CA LEU A 492 26.94 10.05 -18.77
C LEU A 492 26.69 11.56 -18.84
N LYS A 493 26.69 12.26 -17.71
CA LYS A 493 26.60 13.73 -17.66
C LYS A 493 27.80 14.39 -18.33
N THR A 494 29.02 13.88 -18.11
CA THR A 494 30.23 14.40 -18.78
C THR A 494 30.21 14.17 -20.29
N GLU A 495 29.56 13.09 -20.76
CA GLU A 495 29.35 12.79 -22.18
C GLU A 495 28.17 13.55 -22.83
N GLY A 496 27.54 14.47 -22.07
CA GLY A 496 26.49 15.38 -22.54
C GLY A 496 25.05 14.78 -22.48
N LEU A 497 24.85 13.70 -21.79
CA LEU A 497 23.51 13.15 -21.53
C LEU A 497 22.94 13.72 -20.22
N LYS A 498 21.68 14.16 -20.23
CA LYS A 498 20.98 14.49 -18.99
C LYS A 498 20.57 13.18 -18.31
N ALA A 499 21.36 12.74 -17.34
CA ALA A 499 21.20 11.47 -16.64
C ALA A 499 21.01 11.67 -15.15
N GLU A 500 20.26 10.79 -14.51
CA GLU A 500 20.14 10.66 -13.05
C GLU A 500 20.18 9.19 -12.66
N TYR A 501 20.53 8.92 -11.38
CA TYR A 501 20.54 7.57 -10.86
C TYR A 501 19.41 7.30 -9.87
N LEU A 502 19.07 6.03 -9.72
CA LEU A 502 18.05 5.59 -8.77
C LEU A 502 18.41 4.22 -8.16
N HIS A 503 18.43 4.13 -6.83
CA HIS A 503 18.64 2.89 -6.08
C HIS A 503 17.87 2.87 -4.75
N SER A 504 18.00 1.80 -3.98
CA SER A 504 17.20 1.55 -2.77
C SER A 504 17.42 2.52 -1.60
N GLU A 505 18.49 3.31 -1.58
CA GLU A 505 18.78 4.28 -0.52
C GLU A 505 18.12 5.64 -0.74
N ILE A 506 17.62 5.89 -1.95
CA ILE A 506 16.91 7.13 -2.25
C ILE A 506 15.54 7.13 -1.55
N LYS A 507 15.27 8.20 -0.80
CA LYS A 507 14.02 8.36 -0.06
C LYS A 507 12.80 8.37 -0.99
N THR A 508 11.67 7.87 -0.49
CA THR A 508 10.44 7.69 -1.29
C THR A 508 9.98 8.96 -2.00
N LEU A 509 9.99 10.11 -1.34
CA LEU A 509 9.59 11.38 -1.96
C LEU A 509 10.55 11.84 -3.06
N GLU A 510 11.85 11.68 -2.85
CA GLU A 510 12.87 11.99 -3.84
C GLU A 510 12.77 11.07 -5.05
N ARG A 511 12.53 9.78 -4.81
CA ARG A 511 12.27 8.79 -5.86
C ARG A 511 11.10 9.19 -6.75
N ILE A 512 10.00 9.67 -6.18
CA ILE A 512 8.84 10.15 -6.94
C ILE A 512 9.23 11.35 -7.82
N LYS A 513 9.97 12.31 -7.27
CA LYS A 513 10.46 13.48 -8.02
C LYS A 513 11.35 13.07 -9.20
N ILE A 514 12.31 12.16 -8.97
CA ILE A 514 13.20 11.63 -10.02
C ILE A 514 12.37 10.98 -11.14
N LEU A 515 11.41 10.14 -10.81
CA LEU A 515 10.58 9.45 -11.79
C LEU A 515 9.67 10.40 -12.56
N THR A 516 9.10 11.39 -11.90
CA THR A 516 8.30 12.45 -12.56
C THR A 516 9.17 13.26 -13.54
N ALA A 517 10.36 13.69 -13.11
CA ALA A 517 11.31 14.41 -13.95
C ALA A 517 11.80 13.55 -15.14
N PHE A 518 12.01 12.25 -14.94
CA PHE A 518 12.35 11.32 -16.02
C PHE A 518 11.22 11.21 -17.06
N ARG A 519 9.97 11.12 -16.65
CA ARG A 519 8.81 11.10 -17.54
C ARG A 519 8.66 12.43 -18.31
N GLN A 520 8.87 13.57 -17.66
CA GLN A 520 8.83 14.89 -18.28
C GLN A 520 9.91 15.05 -19.36
N GLY A 521 11.12 14.54 -19.07
CA GLY A 521 12.27 14.62 -19.96
C GLY A 521 12.92 15.99 -20.06
N SER A 522 14.08 16.02 -20.69
CA SER A 522 14.94 17.22 -20.73
C SER A 522 14.33 18.44 -21.40
N LYS A 523 13.38 18.25 -22.32
CA LYS A 523 12.66 19.34 -23.00
C LYS A 523 11.69 20.07 -22.08
N ASN A 524 11.21 19.40 -21.03
CA ASN A 524 10.25 19.94 -20.08
C ASN A 524 10.85 20.11 -18.67
N GLY A 525 12.17 20.33 -18.59
CA GLY A 525 12.85 20.58 -17.31
C GLY A 525 13.30 19.33 -16.53
N GLY A 526 13.07 18.13 -17.08
CA GLY A 526 13.54 16.87 -16.52
C GLY A 526 14.83 16.35 -17.17
N PHE A 527 14.98 15.02 -17.26
CA PHE A 527 16.13 14.34 -17.82
C PHE A 527 15.71 13.12 -18.66
N ASP A 528 16.62 12.58 -19.49
CA ASP A 528 16.26 11.58 -20.49
C ASP A 528 16.86 10.19 -20.25
N CYS A 529 17.88 10.09 -19.39
CA CYS A 529 18.55 8.83 -19.08
C CYS A 529 18.47 8.53 -17.58
N LEU A 530 17.93 7.35 -17.23
CA LEU A 530 17.89 6.88 -15.85
C LEU A 530 18.85 5.69 -15.68
N VAL A 531 19.73 5.77 -14.68
CA VAL A 531 20.68 4.71 -14.38
C VAL A 531 20.29 4.07 -13.04
N GLY A 532 20.34 2.74 -12.94
CA GLY A 532 20.16 2.17 -11.61
C GLY A 532 20.24 0.66 -11.49
N VAL A 533 20.18 0.24 -10.24
CA VAL A 533 20.22 -1.16 -9.84
C VAL A 533 18.80 -1.61 -9.57
N ASN A 534 18.35 -2.63 -10.29
CA ASN A 534 17.04 -3.26 -10.04
C ASN A 534 15.84 -2.29 -10.04
N LEU A 535 15.94 -1.22 -10.84
CA LEU A 535 14.97 -0.11 -10.90
C LEU A 535 13.53 -0.55 -11.15
N LEU A 536 13.35 -1.73 -11.73
CA LEU A 536 12.15 -2.09 -12.46
C LEU A 536 11.29 -3.15 -11.76
N ARG A 537 11.64 -3.55 -10.54
CA ARG A 537 10.84 -4.47 -9.73
C ARG A 537 9.54 -3.88 -9.18
N GLU A 538 9.40 -2.56 -9.19
CA GLU A 538 8.38 -1.89 -8.39
C GLU A 538 7.27 -1.21 -9.22
N GLY A 539 6.67 -1.91 -10.15
CA GLY A 539 5.40 -1.47 -10.77
C GLY A 539 5.44 -0.14 -11.55
N LEU A 540 6.61 0.35 -11.97
CA LEU A 540 6.74 1.59 -12.71
C LEU A 540 6.10 1.50 -14.09
N ASP A 541 5.18 2.40 -14.37
CA ASP A 541 4.54 2.57 -15.67
C ASP A 541 5.21 3.72 -16.42
N LEU A 542 6.11 3.36 -17.35
CA LEU A 542 6.93 4.31 -18.11
C LEU A 542 6.67 4.13 -19.63
N PRO A 543 5.56 4.63 -20.16
CA PRO A 543 5.23 4.47 -21.58
C PRO A 543 6.19 5.23 -22.50
N GLU A 544 6.93 6.22 -21.99
CA GLU A 544 7.92 6.99 -22.72
C GLU A 544 9.25 6.24 -22.94
N LEU A 545 9.43 5.09 -22.28
CA LEU A 545 10.68 4.31 -22.34
C LEU A 545 10.82 3.57 -23.67
N SER A 546 11.81 3.94 -24.47
CA SER A 546 12.08 3.36 -25.78
C SER A 546 13.29 2.43 -25.80
N PHE A 547 14.29 2.66 -24.94
CA PHE A 547 15.52 1.86 -24.94
C PHE A 547 15.97 1.46 -23.55
N ILE A 548 16.37 0.20 -23.40
CA ILE A 548 16.98 -0.34 -22.16
C ILE A 548 18.33 -0.97 -22.52
N GLY A 549 19.40 -0.50 -21.90
CA GLY A 549 20.71 -1.15 -21.89
C GLY A 549 20.92 -1.95 -20.60
N ILE A 550 21.08 -3.25 -20.71
CA ILE A 550 21.40 -4.12 -19.57
C ILE A 550 22.90 -4.40 -19.60
N LEU A 551 23.64 -3.69 -18.75
CA LEU A 551 25.10 -3.82 -18.67
C LEU A 551 25.47 -5.09 -17.91
N ASP A 552 26.58 -5.71 -18.28
CA ASP A 552 27.07 -6.95 -17.64
C ASP A 552 25.97 -7.99 -17.49
N ALA A 553 25.26 -8.27 -18.59
CA ALA A 553 24.10 -9.16 -18.57
C ALA A 553 24.48 -10.63 -18.34
N ASP A 554 25.73 -11.01 -18.57
CA ASP A 554 26.30 -12.36 -18.35
C ASP A 554 26.78 -12.61 -16.93
N LYS A 555 26.75 -11.62 -16.05
CA LYS A 555 27.10 -11.79 -14.63
C LYS A 555 25.92 -12.44 -13.89
N GLU A 556 25.85 -13.79 -13.97
CA GLU A 556 24.77 -14.53 -13.32
C GLU A 556 24.60 -14.20 -11.85
N GLY A 557 23.35 -14.09 -11.42
CA GLY A 557 22.97 -13.74 -10.07
C GLY A 557 21.53 -13.27 -10.01
N PHE A 558 21.07 -12.88 -8.83
CA PHE A 558 19.71 -12.47 -8.59
C PHE A 558 19.20 -11.34 -9.52
N LEU A 559 20.10 -10.39 -9.87
CA LEU A 559 19.77 -9.24 -10.74
C LEU A 559 19.78 -9.59 -12.25
N ARG A 560 20.32 -10.72 -12.62
CA ARG A 560 20.43 -11.23 -13.98
C ARG A 560 19.80 -12.61 -14.14
N SER A 561 18.94 -13.01 -13.20
CA SER A 561 18.11 -14.20 -13.33
C SER A 561 17.12 -14.03 -14.49
N GLU A 562 16.63 -15.14 -15.04
CA GLU A 562 15.58 -15.15 -16.09
C GLU A 562 14.42 -14.22 -15.74
N VAL A 563 13.86 -14.34 -14.53
CA VAL A 563 12.76 -13.50 -14.03
C VAL A 563 13.13 -12.01 -14.05
N ALA A 564 14.31 -11.66 -13.56
CA ALA A 564 14.77 -10.27 -13.52
C ALA A 564 14.95 -9.69 -14.93
N LEU A 565 15.48 -10.48 -15.86
CA LEU A 565 15.65 -10.08 -17.25
C LEU A 565 14.30 -9.88 -17.95
N ILE A 566 13.37 -10.84 -17.86
CA ILE A 566 12.03 -10.73 -18.45
C ILE A 566 11.27 -9.52 -17.90
N GLN A 567 11.34 -9.28 -16.60
CA GLN A 567 10.71 -8.11 -15.97
C GLN A 567 11.29 -6.78 -16.48
N THR A 568 12.61 -6.72 -16.62
CA THR A 568 13.32 -5.54 -17.15
C THR A 568 12.97 -5.31 -18.61
N ILE A 569 13.09 -6.32 -19.44
CA ILE A 569 12.77 -6.30 -20.88
C ILE A 569 11.31 -5.84 -21.09
N GLY A 570 10.38 -6.39 -20.31
CA GLY A 570 8.96 -6.09 -20.40
C GLY A 570 8.60 -4.62 -20.12
N ARG A 571 9.48 -3.83 -19.53
CA ARG A 571 9.25 -2.38 -19.32
C ARG A 571 9.27 -1.58 -20.62
N ALA A 572 10.08 -1.97 -21.59
CA ALA A 572 10.07 -1.35 -22.91
C ALA A 572 8.90 -1.77 -23.80
N ALA A 573 8.11 -2.77 -23.40
CA ALA A 573 6.96 -3.28 -24.16
C ALA A 573 5.73 -2.35 -24.19
N ARG A 574 5.80 -1.15 -23.62
CA ARG A 574 4.75 -0.13 -23.64
C ARG A 574 4.94 0.93 -24.74
N ASN A 575 6.07 0.88 -25.39
CA ASN A 575 6.43 1.76 -26.49
C ASN A 575 6.56 0.96 -27.78
N VAL A 576 6.02 1.46 -28.88
CA VAL A 576 6.12 0.81 -30.21
C VAL A 576 7.57 0.69 -30.65
N ALA A 577 8.41 1.69 -30.33
CA ALA A 577 9.84 1.71 -30.62
C ALA A 577 10.68 0.98 -29.55
N GLY A 578 10.05 0.24 -28.63
CA GLY A 578 10.73 -0.43 -27.53
C GLY A 578 11.81 -1.42 -27.99
N ARG A 579 13.04 -1.27 -27.51
CA ARG A 579 14.16 -2.17 -27.78
C ARG A 579 15.05 -2.36 -26.56
N VAL A 580 15.77 -3.48 -26.53
CA VAL A 580 16.66 -3.85 -25.43
C VAL A 580 17.98 -4.36 -25.97
N ILE A 581 19.08 -3.90 -25.38
CA ILE A 581 20.42 -4.44 -25.64
C ILE A 581 20.93 -5.10 -24.35
N LEU A 582 21.28 -6.38 -24.46
CA LEU A 582 21.99 -7.13 -23.44
C LEU A 582 23.48 -7.07 -23.74
N TYR A 583 24.26 -6.41 -22.89
CA TYR A 583 25.71 -6.40 -23.05
C TYR A 583 26.30 -7.60 -22.32
N ALA A 584 26.85 -8.55 -23.10
CA ALA A 584 27.34 -9.82 -22.60
C ALA A 584 28.41 -10.39 -23.55
N ASP A 585 29.50 -10.91 -22.98
CA ASP A 585 30.48 -11.65 -23.78
C ASP A 585 30.06 -13.11 -23.99
N ASN A 586 29.25 -13.65 -23.06
CA ASN A 586 28.69 -14.99 -23.14
C ASN A 586 27.18 -14.97 -22.87
N VAL A 587 26.44 -15.78 -23.66
CA VAL A 587 24.99 -15.95 -23.42
C VAL A 587 24.79 -17.00 -22.34
N THR A 588 24.36 -16.57 -21.14
CA THR A 588 24.09 -17.49 -20.02
C THR A 588 22.78 -18.22 -20.17
N GLY A 589 22.57 -19.27 -19.35
CA GLY A 589 21.31 -20.03 -19.35
C GLY A 589 20.09 -19.16 -19.04
N SER A 590 20.23 -18.21 -18.10
CA SER A 590 19.16 -17.25 -17.76
C SER A 590 18.86 -16.29 -18.90
N MET A 591 19.87 -15.79 -19.60
CA MET A 591 19.70 -14.93 -20.78
C MET A 591 18.97 -15.71 -21.90
N LYS A 592 19.44 -16.94 -22.20
CA LYS A 592 18.85 -17.77 -23.25
C LYS A 592 17.35 -17.95 -23.04
N ARG A 593 16.94 -18.39 -21.85
CA ARG A 593 15.52 -18.58 -21.52
C ARG A 593 14.72 -17.26 -21.58
N ALA A 594 15.28 -16.16 -21.10
CA ALA A 594 14.61 -14.85 -21.16
C ALA A 594 14.40 -14.37 -22.61
N ILE A 595 15.41 -14.56 -23.49
CA ILE A 595 15.34 -14.22 -24.92
C ILE A 595 14.29 -15.10 -25.63
N GLU A 596 14.35 -16.42 -25.41
CA GLU A 596 13.43 -17.38 -26.02
C GLU A 596 11.97 -17.07 -25.62
N GLU A 597 11.70 -16.82 -24.35
CA GLU A 597 10.34 -16.51 -23.88
C GLU A 597 9.86 -15.15 -24.41
N THR A 598 10.73 -14.13 -24.45
CA THR A 598 10.36 -12.83 -25.01
C THR A 598 10.06 -12.93 -26.51
N ASN A 599 10.84 -13.66 -27.25
CA ASN A 599 10.60 -13.92 -28.67
C ASN A 599 9.31 -14.70 -28.91
N ARG A 600 9.04 -15.75 -28.13
CA ARG A 600 7.77 -16.50 -28.17
C ARG A 600 6.56 -15.57 -27.98
N ARG A 601 6.60 -14.70 -26.99
CA ARG A 601 5.55 -13.69 -26.73
C ARG A 601 5.41 -12.70 -27.86
N ARG A 602 6.53 -12.23 -28.39
CA ARG A 602 6.58 -11.31 -29.51
C ARG A 602 5.93 -11.92 -30.77
N ASP A 603 6.30 -13.14 -31.13
CA ASP A 603 5.78 -13.83 -32.31
C ASP A 603 4.27 -14.07 -32.19
N LYS A 604 3.80 -14.51 -31.02
CA LYS A 604 2.36 -14.68 -30.73
C LYS A 604 1.59 -13.38 -30.92
N GLN A 605 2.12 -12.25 -30.41
CA GLN A 605 1.50 -10.93 -30.57
C GLN A 605 1.51 -10.46 -32.04
N LEU A 606 2.61 -10.62 -32.75
CA LEU A 606 2.71 -10.26 -34.16
C LEU A 606 1.73 -11.04 -35.03
N ALA A 607 1.63 -12.37 -34.82
CA ALA A 607 0.66 -13.21 -35.50
C ALA A 607 -0.78 -12.77 -35.24
N TYR A 608 -1.11 -12.42 -34.00
CA TYR A 608 -2.43 -11.89 -33.62
C TYR A 608 -2.70 -10.54 -34.31
N ASN A 609 -1.75 -9.60 -34.26
CA ASN A 609 -1.87 -8.29 -34.89
C ASN A 609 -2.13 -8.41 -36.40
N LYS A 610 -1.38 -9.29 -37.08
CA LYS A 610 -1.54 -9.56 -38.52
C LYS A 610 -2.93 -10.13 -38.81
N LYS A 611 -3.39 -11.11 -38.02
CA LYS A 611 -4.69 -11.74 -38.20
C LYS A 611 -5.87 -10.77 -38.01
N HIS A 612 -5.74 -9.81 -37.08
CA HIS A 612 -6.81 -8.88 -36.72
C HIS A 612 -6.60 -7.48 -37.28
N HIS A 613 -5.61 -7.26 -38.12
CA HIS A 613 -5.25 -5.96 -38.74
C HIS A 613 -5.06 -4.85 -37.72
N ILE A 614 -4.39 -5.16 -36.59
CA ILE A 614 -4.12 -4.22 -35.50
C ILE A 614 -2.78 -3.54 -35.73
N SER A 615 -2.78 -2.22 -35.78
CA SER A 615 -1.56 -1.38 -35.75
C SER A 615 -1.22 -1.05 -34.30
N PRO A 616 -0.03 -1.44 -33.80
CA PRO A 616 0.39 -1.09 -32.44
C PRO A 616 0.40 0.42 -32.19
N GLN A 617 -0.09 0.85 -31.05
CA GLN A 617 -0.05 2.27 -30.63
C GLN A 617 0.59 2.39 -29.25
N THR A 618 1.52 3.35 -29.12
CA THR A 618 2.13 3.67 -27.83
C THR A 618 1.06 4.17 -26.85
N ILE A 619 1.09 3.70 -25.62
CA ILE A 619 0.18 4.13 -24.56
C ILE A 619 0.57 5.56 -24.15
N ILE A 620 -0.39 6.48 -24.23
CA ILE A 620 -0.21 7.85 -23.73
C ILE A 620 -0.93 7.94 -22.39
N LYS A 621 -0.17 8.16 -21.32
CA LYS A 621 -0.73 8.46 -19.99
C LYS A 621 -0.36 9.87 -19.57
N LYS A 622 -1.35 10.61 -19.06
CA LYS A 622 -1.06 11.89 -18.40
C LYS A 622 0.01 11.66 -17.32
N ILE A 623 0.97 12.55 -17.26
CA ILE A 623 1.95 12.61 -16.17
C ILE A 623 1.17 13.20 -14.99
N SER A 624 0.47 12.35 -14.23
CA SER A 624 -0.09 12.73 -12.95
C SER A 624 1.03 12.67 -11.92
N ASP A 625 1.14 13.70 -11.11
CA ASP A 625 2.02 13.65 -9.95
C ASP A 625 1.50 12.54 -9.03
N LEU A 626 2.29 11.50 -8.79
CA LEU A 626 1.92 10.39 -7.90
C LEU A 626 1.67 10.88 -6.46
N THR A 627 2.09 12.11 -6.16
CA THR A 627 1.76 12.81 -4.90
C THR A 627 0.36 13.42 -4.91
N GLU A 628 -0.24 13.67 -6.07
CA GLU A 628 -1.61 14.21 -6.15
C GLU A 628 -2.65 13.26 -5.56
N GLY A 629 -2.50 11.95 -5.73
CA GLY A 629 -3.40 10.96 -5.10
C GLY A 629 -3.32 10.93 -3.57
N MET A 630 -2.19 11.34 -2.99
CA MET A 630 -1.99 11.49 -1.54
C MET A 630 -2.35 12.90 -1.03
N ASN A 631 -2.33 13.91 -1.91
CA ASN A 631 -2.50 15.34 -1.56
C ASN A 631 -3.76 16.00 -2.13
N LEU A 632 -4.56 15.33 -2.98
CA LEU A 632 -5.76 15.93 -3.60
C LEU A 632 -6.74 16.51 -2.58
N GLY A 633 -6.92 15.86 -1.42
CA GLY A 633 -7.74 16.42 -0.34
C GLY A 633 -7.09 17.63 0.38
N ARG A 634 -5.77 17.71 0.41
CA ARG A 634 -5.01 18.77 1.10
C ARG A 634 -4.83 20.03 0.24
N ALA A 635 -4.51 19.85 -1.04
CA ALA A 635 -4.30 20.98 -1.96
C ALA A 635 -5.61 21.71 -2.27
N GLU A 636 -6.71 20.97 -2.46
CA GLU A 636 -8.04 21.56 -2.65
C GLU A 636 -8.55 22.23 -1.37
N ALA A 637 -8.40 21.61 -0.21
CA ALA A 637 -8.76 22.21 1.09
C ALA A 637 -7.91 23.44 1.39
N THR A 638 -6.60 23.41 1.12
CA THR A 638 -5.70 24.57 1.31
C THR A 638 -6.04 25.70 0.33
N ALA A 639 -6.39 25.38 -0.93
CA ALA A 639 -6.80 26.37 -1.91
C ALA A 639 -8.18 26.99 -1.58
N GLU A 640 -9.06 26.23 -0.96
CA GLU A 640 -10.39 26.70 -0.55
C GLU A 640 -10.34 27.52 0.74
N LEU A 641 -9.56 27.09 1.73
CA LEU A 641 -9.24 27.88 2.92
C LEU A 641 -8.55 29.19 2.54
N PHE A 642 -7.62 29.14 1.60
CA PHE A 642 -6.95 30.33 1.08
C PHE A 642 -7.92 31.31 0.41
N LYS A 643 -8.91 30.83 -0.36
CA LYS A 643 -9.97 31.67 -0.94
C LYS A 643 -10.79 32.33 0.16
N ILE A 644 -11.10 31.61 1.23
CA ILE A 644 -11.86 32.11 2.38
C ILE A 644 -11.02 33.14 3.17
N GLU A 645 -9.78 32.87 3.50
CA GLU A 645 -8.88 33.78 4.24
C GLU A 645 -8.57 35.07 3.48
N THR A 646 -8.57 35.01 2.14
CA THR A 646 -8.29 36.19 1.30
C THR A 646 -9.54 36.85 0.73
N ALA A 647 -10.74 36.30 0.99
CA ALA A 647 -12.00 36.89 0.56
C ALA A 647 -12.26 38.20 1.31
N GLY A 648 -12.31 39.31 0.56
CA GLY A 648 -12.59 40.64 1.12
C GLY A 648 -11.37 41.41 1.66
N LEU A 649 -10.15 40.88 1.58
CA LEU A 649 -8.95 41.59 1.93
C LEU A 649 -8.46 42.51 0.79
N ASP A 650 -8.15 43.74 1.10
CA ASP A 650 -7.45 44.65 0.20
C ASP A 650 -5.93 44.33 0.08
N LYS A 651 -5.23 44.99 -0.84
CA LYS A 651 -3.78 44.76 -1.04
C LYS A 651 -2.95 44.95 0.22
N ARG A 652 -3.38 45.81 1.14
CA ARG A 652 -2.66 46.02 2.43
C ARG A 652 -2.92 44.90 3.40
N GLY A 653 -4.16 44.35 3.40
CA GLY A 653 -4.54 43.18 4.19
C GLY A 653 -3.79 41.94 3.75
N ILE A 654 -3.68 41.69 2.44
CA ILE A 654 -2.94 40.54 1.88
C ILE A 654 -1.45 40.63 2.22
N LYS A 655 -0.81 41.83 2.14
CA LYS A 655 0.60 42.02 2.55
C LYS A 655 0.81 41.80 4.04
N LYS A 656 -0.19 42.16 4.87
CA LYS A 656 -0.14 41.94 6.31
C LYS A 656 -0.26 40.45 6.65
N LEU A 657 -1.15 39.73 5.97
CA LEU A 657 -1.30 38.27 6.06
C LEU A 657 0.00 37.57 5.66
N LEU A 658 0.62 37.98 4.56
CA LEU A 658 1.92 37.44 4.13
C LEU A 658 2.98 37.52 5.22
N LYS A 659 3.14 38.66 5.86
CA LYS A 659 4.12 38.85 6.96
C LYS A 659 3.81 37.97 8.18
N VAL A 660 2.53 37.74 8.48
CA VAL A 660 2.14 36.84 9.57
C VAL A 660 2.53 35.42 9.25
N LYS A 661 2.19 34.91 8.04
CA LYS A 661 2.52 33.56 7.58
C LYS A 661 4.04 33.33 7.49
N GLU A 662 4.81 34.29 7.05
CA GLU A 662 6.28 34.23 7.05
C GLU A 662 6.87 34.11 8.46
N LYS A 663 6.28 34.82 9.43
CA LYS A 663 6.68 34.75 10.84
C LYS A 663 6.33 33.39 11.45
N GLU A 664 5.14 32.88 11.18
CA GLU A 664 4.69 31.56 11.62
C GLU A 664 5.57 30.43 11.00
N MET A 665 5.89 30.53 9.70
CA MET A 665 6.81 29.59 9.05
C MET A 665 8.20 29.62 9.71
N SER A 666 8.72 30.81 10.02
CA SER A 666 10.01 30.95 10.70
C SER A 666 9.98 30.40 12.13
N SER A 667 8.84 30.48 12.83
CA SER A 667 8.65 29.86 14.15
C SER A 667 8.63 28.34 14.04
N ALA A 668 7.84 27.79 13.11
CA ALA A 668 7.78 26.34 12.86
C ALA A 668 9.15 25.74 12.49
N VAL A 669 9.96 26.45 11.70
CA VAL A 669 11.35 26.04 11.40
C VAL A 669 12.23 26.03 12.66
N ARG A 670 12.09 27.00 13.57
CA ARG A 670 12.87 27.03 14.84
C ARG A 670 12.46 25.89 15.78
N GLU A 671 11.20 25.51 15.76
CA GLU A 671 10.65 24.43 16.55
C GLU A 671 10.84 23.04 15.89
N LEU A 672 11.56 23.00 14.75
CA LEU A 672 11.83 21.82 13.93
C LEU A 672 10.55 21.14 13.38
N ASP A 673 9.43 21.85 13.38
CA ASP A 673 8.18 21.41 12.73
C ASP A 673 8.22 21.73 11.23
N PHE A 674 8.94 20.90 10.49
CA PHE A 674 9.13 21.06 9.05
C PHE A 674 7.86 20.80 8.26
N GLU A 675 6.88 20.11 8.82
CA GLU A 675 5.61 19.84 8.16
C GLU A 675 4.74 21.10 8.15
N THR A 676 4.56 21.75 9.28
CA THR A 676 3.89 23.05 9.37
C THR A 676 4.64 24.12 8.58
N ALA A 677 5.97 24.13 8.61
CA ALA A 677 6.78 25.05 7.82
C ALA A 677 6.59 24.86 6.30
N ALA A 678 6.41 23.61 5.83
CA ALA A 678 6.15 23.32 4.42
C ALA A 678 4.76 23.78 3.99
N ILE A 679 3.74 23.62 4.83
CA ILE A 679 2.37 24.10 4.58
C ILE A 679 2.38 25.63 4.46
N LEU A 680 2.96 26.30 5.43
CA LEU A 680 3.05 27.78 5.46
C LEU A 680 3.84 28.33 4.26
N ARG A 681 4.90 27.63 3.82
CA ARG A 681 5.62 27.98 2.59
C ARG A 681 4.73 27.92 1.34
N ASP A 682 3.89 26.91 1.24
CA ASP A 682 3.02 26.73 0.08
C ASP A 682 1.86 27.74 0.10
N GLU A 683 1.35 28.10 1.28
CA GLU A 683 0.42 29.22 1.47
C GLU A 683 1.07 30.57 1.08
N ILE A 684 2.30 30.84 1.51
CA ILE A 684 3.07 32.04 1.14
C ILE A 684 3.23 32.15 -0.38
N LYS A 685 3.56 31.04 -1.07
CA LYS A 685 3.65 31.01 -2.54
C LYS A 685 2.32 31.35 -3.20
N ALA A 686 1.20 30.81 -2.70
CA ALA A 686 -0.12 31.12 -3.23
C ALA A 686 -0.50 32.62 -3.03
N ILE A 687 -0.13 33.21 -1.89
CA ILE A 687 -0.32 34.64 -1.61
C ILE A 687 0.51 35.51 -2.58
N LEU A 688 1.78 35.15 -2.83
CA LEU A 688 2.66 35.87 -3.75
C LEU A 688 2.12 35.79 -5.19
N HIS A 689 1.71 34.62 -5.65
CA HIS A 689 1.12 34.45 -6.98
C HIS A 689 -0.15 35.28 -7.17
N LYS A 690 -1.01 35.39 -6.14
CA LYS A 690 -2.20 36.27 -6.19
C LYS A 690 -1.83 37.75 -6.30
N LEU A 691 -0.80 38.19 -5.57
CA LEU A 691 -0.30 39.56 -5.65
C LEU A 691 0.29 39.90 -7.03
N GLU A 692 0.95 38.94 -7.69
CA GLU A 692 1.48 39.08 -9.05
C GLU A 692 0.36 39.14 -10.10
N VAL A 693 -0.62 38.25 -10.03
CA VAL A 693 -1.78 38.23 -10.94
C VAL A 693 -2.60 39.52 -10.84
N ASP A 694 -2.77 40.06 -9.64
CA ASP A 694 -3.46 41.34 -9.42
C ASP A 694 -2.64 42.56 -9.94
N GLN A 695 -1.31 42.46 -10.01
CA GLN A 695 -0.47 43.46 -10.69
C GLN A 695 -0.63 43.45 -12.20
N VAL A 696 -0.72 42.27 -12.83
CA VAL A 696 -0.90 42.14 -14.27
C VAL A 696 -2.28 42.57 -14.75
N ARG A 697 -3.32 42.47 -13.88
CA ARG A 697 -4.68 42.94 -14.18
C ARG A 697 -4.87 44.45 -14.08
N LEU A 698 -3.96 45.16 -13.41
CA LEU A 698 -4.00 46.63 -13.26
C LEU A 698 -3.11 47.35 -14.32
N THR A 699 -2.35 46.59 -15.10
CA THR A 699 -1.50 47.10 -16.19
C THR A 699 -2.08 46.80 -17.59
N LYS A 700 -3.26 46.21 -17.65
CA LYS A 700 -4.12 46.13 -18.84
C LYS A 700 -5.39 46.97 -18.61
#